data_a147a15a74290c81d7aab347416aae69
#
_entry.id   a147a15a74290c81d7aab347416aae69
#
_cell.length_a   1.000
_cell.length_b   1.000
_cell.length_c   1.000
_cell.angle_alpha   90.00
_cell.angle_beta   90.00
_cell.angle_gamma   90.00
#
_symmetry.space_group_name_H-M   'P 1'
#
loop_
_entity.id
_entity.type
_entity.pdbx_description
1 polymer ?
#
loop_
_entity_poly.entity_id
_entity_poly.type
_entity_poly.pdbx_seq_one_letter_code
_entity_poly.pdbx_strand_id
1 'polypeptide(L)'
;MFPPISGILCNANPVSNIFATWQEVTNIDFYVIYHWLAIFALLLAATLWILYRQKSTSLLGSISNNLLIVSSGIWLLGFLIYMIGFYRPGLNFLSVIPRAIISSFKMFVVSNDLARVPSELQKDDLFLTIFSLVHFSAAFITFLFIFKMIGYKIKSSLSIITHKYFKAKGKAVHLFWGVNEASFLLAEDIVRCHPNETIIFIDIDEESDSSSQKKATLSHITNTITIKDSEIERLNSIGALVDNCYNGPAGVSSSQGNDIFGVLHLKNIGTIIEKSCRTSFYFLSKNEAQNIVGALKLQQDKRLRRSTEKENIIYVHARREANNEVLDHYSQYDSKKKLTRIKIVDSAYMSITSLKQDIGALPVNCVEIDSRTGTVTSPFTAMIIGFGSTGQEAFKFLYEFAAFIGPDKKKSPFKCYAIDEKINNIAGLIKEKMPAIGKDELELIQAPMDSEPFWDKVREIACDLNYVVIALRNDSAGLSMAVNIFKHLLKVRSNSGSKLMIMVRCYDNSNVKRMKEVIKNLNKAVDGYNVEIRLFGEEKKLYCCNTILSDKTLTEAKEFNKVYENSTMNAEELWQKSFGEGESERLQTRKKMSRYHAIYDINRRIAQKISNTLHRHTKMMLIGLDKETPQYAERLSALHDCVNSRKEGTTTYRCSGEDATLLMNIAMTEHERWIASHKLMGYTYDKESDFVKKMHKCICPWDELDEQTQSYDCNVVDTTIRMVYNGSLKES
;
A
#
# COMPACT_ATOMS: atom_id res chain seq x y z
N MET A 1 -38.86 -0.13 54.76
CA MET A 1 -38.58 -0.25 56.19
C MET A 1 -37.42 -1.26 56.33
N PHE A 2 -36.23 -0.80 56.49
CA PHE A 2 -35.08 -1.64 56.84
C PHE A 2 -34.87 -1.52 58.36
N PRO A 3 -34.65 -2.59 59.10
CA PRO A 3 -34.34 -2.50 60.53
C PRO A 3 -32.92 -1.95 60.74
N PRO A 4 -32.63 -1.29 61.85
CA PRO A 4 -31.39 -0.60 62.12
C PRO A 4 -30.28 -1.58 62.44
N ILE A 5 -29.11 -1.44 61.76
CA ILE A 5 -27.82 -2.10 62.00
C ILE A 5 -27.19 -1.50 63.25
N SER A 6 -27.67 -1.82 64.43
CA SER A 6 -27.07 -1.37 65.70
C SER A 6 -26.87 -2.47 66.73
N GLY A 7 -26.58 -3.71 66.30
CA GLY A 7 -26.41 -4.84 67.20
C GLY A 7 -25.21 -5.76 67.02
N ILE A 8 -24.29 -5.45 66.07
CA ILE A 8 -23.20 -6.42 65.72
C ILE A 8 -21.81 -5.84 66.06
N LEU A 9 -21.70 -4.92 66.95
CA LEU A 9 -20.37 -4.36 67.29
C LEU A 9 -19.89 -4.67 68.74
N CYS A 10 -20.43 -5.68 69.39
CA CYS A 10 -19.90 -6.14 70.65
C CYS A 10 -19.96 -7.66 70.74
N ASN A 11 -19.03 -8.37 70.13
CA ASN A 11 -18.43 -9.54 70.68
C ASN A 11 -17.39 -10.15 69.73
N ALA A 12 -16.17 -10.26 70.25
CA ALA A 12 -15.06 -11.11 69.84
C ALA A 12 -14.71 -11.07 68.30
N ASN A 13 -13.54 -10.59 68.00
CA ASN A 13 -12.86 -10.56 66.69
C ASN A 13 -13.32 -11.74 65.81
N PRO A 14 -14.13 -11.55 64.76
CA PRO A 14 -14.60 -12.66 63.90
C PRO A 14 -13.45 -13.47 63.32
N VAL A 15 -12.28 -12.86 63.12
CA VAL A 15 -11.08 -13.50 62.65
C VAL A 15 -10.54 -14.53 63.67
N SER A 16 -10.60 -14.24 64.97
CA SER A 16 -10.09 -15.14 66.00
C SER A 16 -10.97 -16.41 66.15
N ASN A 17 -12.28 -16.29 65.95
CA ASN A 17 -13.16 -17.45 66.00
C ASN A 17 -12.98 -18.39 64.77
N ILE A 18 -12.72 -17.81 63.60
CA ILE A 18 -12.45 -18.61 62.39
C ILE A 18 -11.15 -19.39 62.56
N PHE A 19 -10.10 -18.77 63.10
CA PHE A 19 -8.84 -19.45 63.32
C PHE A 19 -8.96 -20.53 64.43
N ALA A 20 -9.74 -20.31 65.48
CA ALA A 20 -10.03 -21.31 66.52
C ALA A 20 -10.81 -22.51 65.93
N THR A 21 -11.84 -22.29 65.10
CA THR A 21 -12.58 -23.34 64.45
C THR A 21 -11.73 -24.14 63.45
N TRP A 22 -10.84 -23.47 62.73
CA TRP A 22 -9.91 -24.10 61.80
C TRP A 22 -8.85 -24.91 62.54
N GLN A 23 -8.38 -24.43 63.69
CA GLN A 23 -7.41 -25.13 64.52
C GLN A 23 -8.01 -26.41 65.14
N GLU A 24 -9.28 -26.39 65.59
CA GLU A 24 -10.01 -27.56 66.08
C GLU A 24 -10.27 -28.60 65.00
N VAL A 25 -10.61 -28.16 63.78
CA VAL A 25 -10.95 -29.06 62.65
C VAL A 25 -9.70 -29.58 61.92
N THR A 26 -8.65 -28.82 61.83
CA THR A 26 -7.47 -29.17 61.03
C THR A 26 -6.25 -29.58 61.83
N ASN A 27 -6.19 -29.25 63.09
CA ASN A 27 -4.99 -29.42 63.97
C ASN A 27 -3.71 -28.82 63.38
N ILE A 28 -3.87 -27.75 62.54
CA ILE A 28 -2.75 -27.04 61.90
C ILE A 28 -2.36 -25.90 62.78
N ASP A 29 -1.02 -25.82 63.08
CA ASP A 29 -0.45 -24.74 63.86
C ASP A 29 -0.79 -23.38 63.28
N PHE A 30 -1.25 -22.44 64.08
CA PHE A 30 -1.62 -21.07 63.68
C PHE A 30 -0.52 -20.37 62.86
N TYR A 31 0.72 -20.76 63.08
CA TYR A 31 1.91 -20.29 62.37
C TYR A 31 1.90 -20.65 60.88
N VAL A 32 1.37 -21.84 60.51
CA VAL A 32 1.27 -22.32 59.12
C VAL A 32 0.20 -21.53 58.36
N ILE A 33 -0.92 -21.25 59.01
CA ILE A 33 -2.02 -20.48 58.40
C ILE A 33 -1.57 -19.03 58.07
N TYR A 34 -0.86 -18.38 59.00
CA TYR A 34 -0.31 -17.03 58.74
C TYR A 34 0.67 -16.99 57.57
N HIS A 35 1.54 -18.00 57.42
CA HIS A 35 2.46 -18.06 56.30
C HIS A 35 1.72 -18.21 54.97
N TRP A 36 0.67 -19.02 54.88
CA TRP A 36 -0.13 -19.18 53.71
C TRP A 36 -0.96 -17.93 53.36
N LEU A 37 -1.50 -17.25 54.34
CA LEU A 37 -2.18 -15.96 54.17
C LEU A 37 -1.20 -14.87 53.71
N ALA A 38 0.03 -14.86 54.23
CA ALA A 38 1.06 -13.91 53.78
C ALA A 38 1.50 -14.19 52.34
N ILE A 39 1.68 -15.48 51.96
CA ILE A 39 1.98 -15.87 50.56
C ILE A 39 0.80 -15.47 49.64
N PHE A 40 -0.42 -15.66 50.08
CA PHE A 40 -1.64 -15.25 49.34
C PHE A 40 -1.67 -13.73 49.14
N ALA A 41 -1.44 -12.94 50.20
CA ALA A 41 -1.41 -11.48 50.13
C ALA A 41 -0.30 -10.99 49.18
N LEU A 42 0.88 -11.62 49.23
CA LEU A 42 2.00 -11.31 48.33
C LEU A 42 1.69 -11.64 46.86
N LEU A 43 1.05 -12.77 46.57
CA LEU A 43 0.63 -13.17 45.24
C LEU A 43 -0.46 -12.24 44.69
N LEU A 44 -1.41 -11.87 45.54
CA LEU A 44 -2.46 -10.90 45.17
C LEU A 44 -1.84 -9.52 44.90
N ALA A 45 -0.95 -9.06 45.75
CA ALA A 45 -0.23 -7.80 45.58
C ALA A 45 0.62 -7.81 44.29
N ALA A 46 1.34 -8.92 44.02
CA ALA A 46 2.12 -9.09 42.80
C ALA A 46 1.21 -9.05 41.54
N THR A 47 0.06 -9.71 41.59
CA THR A 47 -0.90 -9.71 40.48
C THR A 47 -1.48 -8.32 40.23
N LEU A 48 -1.88 -7.62 41.31
CA LEU A 48 -2.36 -6.25 41.26
C LEU A 48 -1.27 -5.27 40.78
N TRP A 49 -0.02 -5.49 41.18
CA TRP A 49 1.12 -4.68 40.74
C TRP A 49 1.43 -4.89 39.25
N ILE A 50 1.39 -6.12 38.73
CA ILE A 50 1.52 -6.45 37.31
C ILE A 50 0.40 -5.78 36.51
N LEU A 51 -0.85 -5.85 37.00
CA LEU A 51 -2.01 -5.20 36.37
C LEU A 51 -1.90 -3.67 36.39
N TYR A 52 -1.36 -3.09 37.44
CA TYR A 52 -1.13 -1.65 37.58
C TYR A 52 -0.02 -1.12 36.66
N ARG A 53 1.06 -1.89 36.50
CA ARG A 53 2.22 -1.50 35.69
C ARG A 53 1.90 -1.46 34.18
N GLN A 54 0.87 -2.14 33.73
CA GLN A 54 0.43 -2.06 32.36
C GLN A 54 -0.47 -0.84 32.17
N LYS A 55 -0.03 0.09 31.32
CA LYS A 55 -0.78 1.29 30.87
C LYS A 55 -2.03 0.92 30.05
N SER A 56 -2.95 0.15 30.60
CA SER A 56 -4.24 -0.16 29.97
C SER A 56 -5.31 0.80 30.50
N THR A 57 -6.05 1.39 29.60
CA THR A 57 -7.10 2.37 29.89
C THR A 57 -8.36 1.77 30.52
N SER A 58 -8.43 0.43 30.67
CA SER A 58 -9.52 -0.26 31.36
C SER A 58 -9.05 -1.51 32.10
N LEU A 59 -9.62 -1.77 33.26
CA LEU A 59 -9.35 -2.96 34.09
C LEU A 59 -9.64 -4.25 33.35
N LEU A 60 -10.75 -4.32 32.61
CA LEU A 60 -11.15 -5.44 31.75
C LEU A 60 -10.15 -5.72 30.62
N GLY A 61 -9.59 -4.67 30.00
CA GLY A 61 -8.56 -4.80 28.96
C GLY A 61 -7.26 -5.39 29.54
N SER A 62 -6.87 -4.96 30.74
CA SER A 62 -5.68 -5.47 31.42
C SER A 62 -5.83 -6.94 31.81
N ILE A 63 -6.99 -7.34 32.31
CA ILE A 63 -7.31 -8.76 32.61
C ILE A 63 -7.30 -9.59 31.32
N SER A 64 -7.90 -9.11 30.27
CA SER A 64 -7.97 -9.80 28.96
C SER A 64 -6.58 -10.04 28.34
N ASN A 65 -5.67 -9.09 28.48
CA ASN A 65 -4.31 -9.23 27.95
C ASN A 65 -3.43 -10.18 28.76
N ASN A 66 -3.72 -10.38 30.05
CA ASN A 66 -2.97 -11.25 30.96
C ASN A 66 -3.77 -12.47 31.42
N LEU A 67 -4.67 -12.95 30.60
CA LEU A 67 -5.63 -14.01 30.97
C LEU A 67 -4.94 -15.25 31.55
N LEU A 68 -3.78 -15.66 31.01
CA LEU A 68 -2.99 -16.78 31.53
C LEU A 68 -2.45 -16.55 32.94
N ILE A 69 -1.95 -15.36 33.21
CA ILE A 69 -1.40 -15.01 34.54
C ILE A 69 -2.52 -14.95 35.56
N VAL A 70 -3.62 -14.30 35.20
CA VAL A 70 -4.80 -14.16 36.08
C VAL A 70 -5.44 -15.52 36.34
N SER A 71 -5.59 -16.38 35.32
CA SER A 71 -6.13 -17.72 35.48
C SER A 71 -5.25 -18.62 36.35
N SER A 72 -3.92 -18.52 36.22
CA SER A 72 -2.98 -19.25 37.06
C SER A 72 -3.06 -18.81 38.54
N GLY A 73 -3.23 -17.49 38.76
CA GLY A 73 -3.43 -16.95 40.11
C GLY A 73 -4.73 -17.46 40.76
N ILE A 74 -5.85 -17.44 40.02
CA ILE A 74 -7.13 -17.94 40.51
C ILE A 74 -7.08 -19.46 40.71
N TRP A 75 -6.42 -20.21 39.83
CA TRP A 75 -6.23 -21.65 39.99
C TRP A 75 -5.45 -21.94 41.31
N LEU A 76 -4.39 -21.20 41.56
CA LEU A 76 -3.60 -21.35 42.80
C LEU A 76 -4.43 -21.06 44.04
N LEU A 77 -5.27 -20.02 44.02
CA LEU A 77 -6.21 -19.70 45.08
C LEU A 77 -7.23 -20.84 45.31
N GLY A 78 -7.81 -21.35 44.26
CA GLY A 78 -8.72 -22.47 44.31
C GLY A 78 -8.04 -23.74 44.87
N PHE A 79 -6.79 -23.98 44.45
CA PHE A 79 -5.99 -25.09 45.01
C PHE A 79 -5.78 -24.94 46.51
N LEU A 80 -5.44 -23.76 47.01
CA LEU A 80 -5.25 -23.49 48.44
C LEU A 80 -6.57 -23.68 49.22
N ILE A 81 -7.67 -23.17 48.71
CA ILE A 81 -8.98 -23.34 49.37
C ILE A 81 -9.37 -24.81 49.46
N TYR A 82 -9.15 -25.59 48.39
CA TYR A 82 -9.42 -27.01 48.42
C TYR A 82 -8.44 -27.81 49.25
N MET A 83 -7.17 -27.38 49.37
CA MET A 83 -6.20 -27.95 50.31
C MET A 83 -6.70 -27.79 51.73
N ILE A 84 -7.13 -26.61 52.14
CA ILE A 84 -7.69 -26.35 53.47
C ILE A 84 -9.00 -27.15 53.64
N GLY A 85 -9.89 -27.16 52.67
CA GLY A 85 -11.19 -27.84 52.73
C GLY A 85 -11.10 -29.36 52.80
N PHE A 86 -10.06 -29.98 52.25
CA PHE A 86 -9.91 -31.45 52.24
C PHE A 86 -8.97 -31.99 53.29
N TYR A 87 -8.17 -31.13 53.94
CA TYR A 87 -7.28 -31.57 55.00
C TYR A 87 -8.06 -31.99 56.25
N ARG A 88 -7.71 -33.16 56.81
CA ARG A 88 -8.27 -33.68 58.04
C ARG A 88 -7.15 -34.30 58.88
N PRO A 89 -7.25 -34.23 60.23
CA PRO A 89 -6.31 -34.91 61.13
C PRO A 89 -6.28 -36.40 60.84
N GLY A 90 -5.10 -36.98 60.67
CA GLY A 90 -4.90 -38.40 60.38
C GLY A 90 -4.87 -38.78 58.88
N LEU A 91 -5.15 -37.87 57.96
CA LEU A 91 -4.92 -38.08 56.53
C LEU A 91 -3.48 -37.76 56.12
N ASN A 92 -2.92 -38.60 55.24
CA ASN A 92 -1.62 -38.31 54.66
C ASN A 92 -1.75 -37.08 53.76
N PHE A 93 -0.99 -36.02 54.05
CA PHE A 93 -0.98 -34.75 53.29
C PHE A 93 -0.77 -34.96 51.80
N LEU A 94 0.05 -35.94 51.36
CA LEU A 94 0.28 -36.28 49.97
C LEU A 94 -0.99 -36.77 49.26
N SER A 95 -1.99 -37.34 49.97
CA SER A 95 -3.24 -37.79 49.37
C SER A 95 -4.24 -36.66 49.12
N VAL A 96 -4.09 -35.53 49.81
CA VAL A 96 -4.95 -34.35 49.66
C VAL A 96 -4.60 -33.54 48.41
N ILE A 97 -3.30 -33.46 48.05
CA ILE A 97 -2.80 -32.69 46.92
C ILE A 97 -3.50 -33.04 45.59
N PRO A 98 -3.54 -34.30 45.14
CA PRO A 98 -4.19 -34.62 43.85
C PRO A 98 -5.68 -34.30 43.86
N ARG A 99 -6.36 -34.45 44.98
CA ARG A 99 -7.78 -34.11 45.11
C ARG A 99 -8.00 -32.61 44.99
N ALA A 100 -7.20 -31.80 45.66
CA ALA A 100 -7.25 -30.35 45.60
C ALA A 100 -6.94 -29.84 44.20
N ILE A 101 -5.94 -30.42 43.50
CA ILE A 101 -5.61 -30.10 42.11
C ILE A 101 -6.83 -30.36 41.18
N ILE A 102 -7.43 -31.56 41.25
CA ILE A 102 -8.58 -31.90 40.41
C ILE A 102 -9.75 -30.97 40.69
N SER A 103 -10.04 -30.71 41.96
CA SER A 103 -11.18 -29.85 42.35
C SER A 103 -10.93 -28.37 41.97
N SER A 104 -9.70 -27.89 42.01
CA SER A 104 -9.36 -26.53 41.55
C SER A 104 -9.48 -26.36 40.03
N PHE A 105 -9.28 -27.42 39.23
CA PHE A 105 -9.58 -27.37 37.80
C PHE A 105 -11.08 -27.37 37.50
N LYS A 106 -11.87 -28.13 38.31
CA LYS A 106 -13.33 -28.19 38.13
C LYS A 106 -14.01 -26.83 38.26
N MET A 107 -13.47 -25.90 39.07
CA MET A 107 -14.09 -24.58 39.26
C MET A 107 -14.16 -23.77 37.95
N PHE A 108 -13.22 -23.99 37.01
CA PHE A 108 -13.28 -23.37 35.69
C PHE A 108 -14.38 -23.90 34.78
N VAL A 109 -14.90 -25.08 35.08
CA VAL A 109 -16.06 -25.72 34.37
C VAL A 109 -17.36 -25.52 35.16
N VAL A 110 -17.39 -24.55 36.07
CA VAL A 110 -18.55 -24.20 36.90
C VAL A 110 -19.01 -25.43 37.77
N SER A 111 -18.09 -26.30 38.14
CA SER A 111 -18.32 -27.43 39.01
C SER A 111 -17.55 -27.25 40.32
N ASN A 112 -18.10 -27.71 41.44
CA ASN A 112 -17.47 -27.64 42.73
C ASN A 112 -17.60 -28.99 43.50
N ASP A 113 -16.71 -29.20 44.44
CA ASP A 113 -16.71 -30.34 45.35
C ASP A 113 -16.95 -29.89 46.81
N LEU A 114 -17.77 -28.86 47.04
CA LEU A 114 -18.11 -28.32 48.35
C LEU A 114 -18.74 -29.40 49.27
N ALA A 115 -19.55 -30.29 48.73
CA ALA A 115 -20.15 -31.39 49.48
C ALA A 115 -19.14 -32.39 50.10
N ARG A 116 -17.87 -32.33 49.66
CA ARG A 116 -16.78 -33.16 50.20
C ARG A 116 -15.95 -32.46 51.29
N VAL A 117 -16.25 -31.20 51.54
CA VAL A 117 -15.64 -30.39 52.62
C VAL A 117 -16.35 -30.70 53.92
N PRO A 118 -15.71 -30.65 55.11
CA PRO A 118 -16.34 -30.86 56.42
C PRO A 118 -17.55 -29.96 56.65
N SER A 119 -18.58 -30.49 57.34
CA SER A 119 -19.83 -29.80 57.62
C SER A 119 -19.64 -28.50 58.41
N GLU A 120 -18.61 -28.44 59.26
CA GLU A 120 -18.23 -27.27 60.06
C GLU A 120 -17.78 -26.14 59.17
N LEU A 121 -16.91 -26.37 58.17
CA LEU A 121 -16.47 -25.39 57.21
C LEU A 121 -17.56 -25.02 56.19
N GLN A 122 -18.49 -25.94 55.88
CA GLN A 122 -19.65 -25.63 55.06
C GLN A 122 -20.63 -24.66 55.71
N LYS A 123 -20.59 -24.51 57.06
CA LYS A 123 -21.44 -23.59 57.85
C LYS A 123 -20.71 -22.27 58.16
N ASP A 124 -19.42 -22.18 57.84
CA ASP A 124 -18.63 -20.97 58.10
C ASP A 124 -18.88 -19.96 56.96
N ASP A 125 -19.51 -18.83 57.31
CA ASP A 125 -19.89 -17.80 56.35
C ASP A 125 -18.69 -17.17 55.62
N LEU A 126 -17.54 -17.07 56.32
CA LEU A 126 -16.34 -16.48 55.67
C LEU A 126 -15.71 -17.46 54.68
N PHE A 127 -15.61 -18.75 55.05
CA PHE A 127 -15.11 -19.80 54.15
C PHE A 127 -16.00 -19.88 52.90
N LEU A 128 -17.31 -19.89 53.06
CA LEU A 128 -18.26 -19.95 51.96
C LEU A 128 -18.19 -18.69 51.05
N THR A 129 -17.98 -17.53 51.66
CA THR A 129 -17.83 -16.28 50.89
C THR A 129 -16.59 -16.31 50.03
N ILE A 130 -15.43 -16.68 50.59
CA ILE A 130 -14.17 -16.77 49.85
C ILE A 130 -14.23 -17.86 48.81
N PHE A 131 -14.78 -19.03 49.14
CA PHE A 131 -14.99 -20.14 48.23
C PHE A 131 -15.86 -19.73 47.03
N SER A 132 -16.99 -19.06 47.28
CA SER A 132 -17.92 -18.58 46.25
C SER A 132 -17.26 -17.51 45.35
N LEU A 133 -16.52 -16.58 45.95
CA LEU A 133 -15.83 -15.51 45.21
C LEU A 133 -14.77 -16.09 44.25
N VAL A 134 -13.99 -17.08 44.68
CA VAL A 134 -12.96 -17.71 43.85
C VAL A 134 -13.59 -18.52 42.72
N HIS A 135 -14.68 -19.29 43.02
CA HIS A 135 -15.40 -20.03 41.99
C HIS A 135 -16.05 -19.12 40.98
N PHE A 136 -16.69 -18.03 41.43
CA PHE A 136 -17.27 -17.03 40.51
C PHE A 136 -16.18 -16.39 39.64
N SER A 137 -15.02 -16.07 40.22
CA SER A 137 -13.89 -15.51 39.48
C SER A 137 -13.35 -16.49 38.43
N ALA A 138 -13.25 -17.77 38.75
CA ALA A 138 -12.83 -18.82 37.80
C ALA A 138 -13.85 -18.97 36.64
N ALA A 139 -15.14 -19.02 36.96
CA ALA A 139 -16.20 -19.07 35.96
C ALA A 139 -16.20 -17.83 35.07
N PHE A 140 -15.98 -16.64 35.65
CA PHE A 140 -15.90 -15.36 34.92
C PHE A 140 -14.71 -15.34 33.98
N ILE A 141 -13.53 -15.83 34.39
CA ILE A 141 -12.35 -15.93 33.53
C ILE A 141 -12.58 -16.90 32.38
N THR A 142 -13.20 -18.03 32.65
CA THR A 142 -13.60 -19.00 31.58
C THR A 142 -14.52 -18.32 30.58
N PHE A 143 -15.52 -17.60 31.05
CA PHE A 143 -16.39 -16.79 30.18
C PHE A 143 -15.60 -15.75 29.37
N LEU A 144 -14.67 -15.03 29.98
CA LEU A 144 -13.80 -14.07 29.28
C LEU A 144 -12.92 -14.75 28.23
N PHE A 145 -12.43 -15.96 28.52
CA PHE A 145 -11.65 -16.75 27.57
C PHE A 145 -12.48 -17.15 26.36
N ILE A 146 -13.69 -17.68 26.59
CA ILE A 146 -14.64 -18.01 25.54
C ILE A 146 -15.04 -16.76 24.77
N PHE A 147 -15.31 -15.66 25.48
CA PHE A 147 -15.65 -14.37 24.86
C PHE A 147 -14.50 -13.79 24.05
N LYS A 148 -13.25 -13.97 24.48
CA LYS A 148 -12.05 -13.57 23.71
C LYS A 148 -11.91 -14.42 22.44
N MET A 149 -12.17 -15.73 22.51
CA MET A 149 -12.13 -16.62 21.34
C MET A 149 -13.23 -16.33 20.31
N ILE A 150 -14.43 -15.96 20.77
CA ILE A 150 -15.59 -15.73 19.91
C ILE A 150 -15.83 -14.22 19.72
N GLY A 151 -15.32 -13.40 20.62
CA GLY A 151 -15.67 -12.00 20.79
C GLY A 151 -15.39 -11.12 19.57
N TYR A 152 -14.37 -11.43 18.78
CA TYR A 152 -14.11 -10.70 17.54
C TYR A 152 -15.22 -10.93 16.51
N LYS A 153 -15.77 -12.17 16.40
CA LYS A 153 -16.90 -12.48 15.50
C LYS A 153 -18.17 -11.76 15.95
N ILE A 154 -18.44 -11.78 17.27
CA ILE A 154 -19.59 -11.09 17.85
C ILE A 154 -19.42 -9.57 17.72
N LYS A 155 -18.24 -9.02 18.03
CA LYS A 155 -17.95 -7.59 17.91
C LYS A 155 -18.06 -7.11 16.45
N SER A 156 -17.55 -7.89 15.49
CA SER A 156 -17.69 -7.63 14.06
C SER A 156 -19.16 -7.61 13.64
N SER A 157 -19.93 -8.63 13.99
CA SER A 157 -21.36 -8.71 13.65
C SER A 157 -22.17 -7.55 14.26
N LEU A 158 -21.93 -7.24 15.53
CA LEU A 158 -22.59 -6.09 16.20
C LEU A 158 -22.17 -4.75 15.57
N SER A 159 -20.91 -4.60 15.20
CA SER A 159 -20.40 -3.42 14.53
C SER A 159 -21.05 -3.24 13.15
N ILE A 160 -21.20 -4.31 12.37
CA ILE A 160 -21.91 -4.30 11.08
C ILE A 160 -23.38 -3.89 11.27
N ILE A 161 -24.06 -4.45 12.28
CA ILE A 161 -25.44 -4.09 12.59
C ILE A 161 -25.54 -2.61 12.97
N THR A 162 -24.63 -2.11 13.81
CA THR A 162 -24.60 -0.70 14.23
C THR A 162 -24.39 0.22 13.04
N HIS A 163 -23.47 -0.11 12.13
CA HIS A 163 -23.25 0.67 10.91
C HIS A 163 -24.47 0.64 9.97
N LYS A 164 -25.13 -0.51 9.84
CA LYS A 164 -26.35 -0.66 9.05
C LYS A 164 -27.46 0.30 9.48
N TYR A 165 -27.67 0.46 10.79
CA TYR A 165 -28.80 1.25 11.29
C TYR A 165 -28.44 2.71 11.55
N PHE A 166 -27.22 3.03 11.96
CA PHE A 166 -26.91 4.35 12.53
C PHE A 166 -25.80 5.12 11.81
N LYS A 167 -24.81 4.45 11.16
CA LYS A 167 -23.60 5.12 10.73
C LYS A 167 -23.38 5.24 9.20
N ALA A 168 -24.04 4.42 8.38
CA ALA A 168 -23.70 4.32 6.95
C ALA A 168 -24.39 5.35 6.05
N LYS A 169 -25.46 6.02 6.51
CA LYS A 169 -26.25 6.92 5.68
C LYS A 169 -25.44 8.16 5.23
N GLY A 170 -25.30 8.34 3.92
CA GLY A 170 -24.63 9.51 3.33
C GLY A 170 -23.11 9.50 3.42
N LYS A 171 -22.48 8.39 3.84
CA LYS A 171 -21.02 8.24 3.93
C LYS A 171 -20.47 7.38 2.79
N ALA A 172 -19.20 7.57 2.46
CA ALA A 172 -18.51 6.67 1.55
C ALA A 172 -18.18 5.34 2.24
N VAL A 173 -18.17 4.28 1.45
CA VAL A 173 -17.85 2.91 1.90
C VAL A 173 -16.69 2.38 1.09
N HIS A 174 -15.68 1.84 1.79
CA HIS A 174 -14.51 1.19 1.22
C HIS A 174 -14.53 -0.29 1.55
N LEU A 175 -14.62 -1.12 0.53
CA LEU A 175 -14.77 -2.56 0.65
C LEU A 175 -13.52 -3.25 0.11
N PHE A 176 -12.75 -3.87 1.00
CA PHE A 176 -11.52 -4.57 0.67
C PHE A 176 -11.77 -6.07 0.55
N TRP A 177 -11.32 -6.65 -0.56
CA TRP A 177 -11.39 -8.07 -0.85
C TRP A 177 -10.09 -8.74 -0.44
N GLY A 178 -10.12 -9.46 0.69
CA GLY A 178 -8.94 -10.05 1.30
C GLY A 178 -8.13 -9.10 2.17
N VAL A 179 -7.38 -9.68 3.12
CA VAL A 179 -6.51 -8.97 4.03
C VAL A 179 -5.05 -9.21 3.64
N ASN A 180 -4.40 -8.19 3.12
CA ASN A 180 -2.98 -8.19 2.79
C ASN A 180 -2.35 -6.85 3.14
N GLU A 181 -1.03 -6.73 3.07
CA GLU A 181 -0.33 -5.52 3.48
C GLU A 181 -0.77 -4.29 2.68
N ALA A 182 -0.96 -4.41 1.37
CA ALA A 182 -1.42 -3.32 0.51
C ALA A 182 -2.81 -2.80 0.92
N SER A 183 -3.76 -3.73 1.15
CA SER A 183 -5.11 -3.40 1.59
C SER A 183 -5.13 -2.76 2.97
N PHE A 184 -4.28 -3.24 3.89
CA PHE A 184 -4.17 -2.69 5.23
C PHE A 184 -3.59 -1.27 5.23
N LEU A 185 -2.46 -1.05 4.52
CA LEU A 185 -1.82 0.27 4.43
C LEU A 185 -2.76 1.33 3.85
N LEU A 186 -3.49 0.97 2.79
CA LEU A 186 -4.47 1.88 2.20
C LEU A 186 -5.64 2.16 3.16
N ALA A 187 -6.14 1.14 3.84
CA ALA A 187 -7.23 1.30 4.80
C ALA A 187 -6.81 2.18 5.99
N GLU A 188 -5.60 1.98 6.53
CA GLU A 188 -5.03 2.84 7.58
C GLU A 188 -4.95 4.31 7.14
N ASP A 189 -4.51 4.54 5.91
CA ASP A 189 -4.41 5.89 5.36
C ASP A 189 -5.79 6.52 5.12
N ILE A 190 -6.78 5.74 4.64
CA ILE A 190 -8.17 6.20 4.48
C ILE A 190 -8.74 6.63 5.84
N VAL A 191 -8.56 5.82 6.89
CA VAL A 191 -9.03 6.20 8.25
C VAL A 191 -8.40 7.51 8.71
N ARG A 192 -7.12 7.72 8.40
CA ARG A 192 -6.40 8.95 8.78
C ARG A 192 -6.90 10.16 8.00
N CYS A 193 -7.11 10.03 6.69
CA CYS A 193 -7.53 11.13 5.82
C CYS A 193 -9.04 11.39 5.87
N HIS A 194 -9.83 10.33 6.06
CA HIS A 194 -11.29 10.33 6.01
C HIS A 194 -11.91 9.57 7.20
N PRO A 195 -11.78 10.05 8.44
CA PRO A 195 -12.17 9.33 9.66
C PRO A 195 -13.66 8.99 9.76
N ASN A 196 -14.49 9.61 8.93
CA ASN A 196 -15.93 9.39 8.92
C ASN A 196 -16.41 8.36 7.90
N GLU A 197 -15.54 7.83 7.05
CA GLU A 197 -15.88 6.83 6.03
C GLU A 197 -15.87 5.41 6.62
N THR A 198 -16.62 4.51 6.02
CA THR A 198 -16.77 3.14 6.52
C THR A 198 -15.85 2.19 5.77
N ILE A 199 -15.04 1.44 6.49
CA ILE A 199 -14.15 0.42 5.94
C ILE A 199 -14.66 -0.96 6.28
N ILE A 200 -14.74 -1.83 5.27
CA ILE A 200 -15.19 -3.21 5.39
C ILE A 200 -14.15 -4.11 4.76
N PHE A 201 -13.68 -5.12 5.49
CA PHE A 201 -12.86 -6.20 4.96
C PHE A 201 -13.70 -7.46 4.78
N ILE A 202 -13.54 -8.08 3.63
CA ILE A 202 -14.13 -9.37 3.33
C ILE A 202 -13.02 -10.39 3.45
N ASP A 203 -13.24 -11.37 4.33
CA ASP A 203 -12.30 -12.47 4.51
C ASP A 203 -12.46 -13.47 3.35
N ILE A 204 -11.42 -13.62 2.56
CA ILE A 204 -11.30 -14.63 1.53
C ILE A 204 -10.06 -15.46 1.75
N ASP A 205 -10.19 -16.75 1.44
CA ASP A 205 -9.06 -17.65 1.32
C ASP A 205 -8.15 -17.19 0.18
N GLU A 206 -6.98 -16.64 0.49
CA GLU A 206 -5.91 -16.64 -0.48
C GLU A 206 -5.35 -18.06 -0.53
N GLU A 207 -5.63 -18.80 -1.61
CA GLU A 207 -4.95 -20.05 -1.91
C GLU A 207 -3.44 -19.79 -1.89
N SER A 208 -2.78 -20.25 -0.82
CA SER A 208 -1.33 -20.20 -0.73
C SER A 208 -0.76 -21.09 -1.81
N ASP A 209 0.03 -20.49 -2.71
CA ASP A 209 0.77 -21.17 -3.75
C ASP A 209 1.44 -22.46 -3.25
N SER A 210 1.32 -23.51 -4.06
CA SER A 210 2.25 -24.61 -4.27
C SER A 210 2.36 -25.78 -3.29
N SER A 211 1.47 -26.00 -2.35
CA SER A 211 1.45 -27.29 -1.62
C SER A 211 0.10 -28.02 -1.58
N SER A 212 -0.84 -27.59 -2.39
CA SER A 212 -2.29 -27.83 -2.24
C SER A 212 -2.79 -29.18 -2.78
N GLN A 213 -2.03 -29.92 -3.55
CA GLN A 213 -2.51 -31.23 -4.05
C GLN A 213 -2.62 -32.34 -2.97
N LYS A 214 -1.99 -32.16 -1.81
CA LYS A 214 -2.06 -33.13 -0.69
C LYS A 214 -3.05 -32.76 0.43
N LYS A 215 -3.54 -31.51 0.47
CA LYS A 215 -4.48 -31.04 1.51
C LYS A 215 -5.96 -31.05 1.11
N ALA A 216 -6.26 -31.27 -0.16
CA ALA A 216 -7.64 -31.25 -0.66
C ALA A 216 -8.54 -32.33 -0.06
N THR A 217 -7.99 -33.39 0.51
CA THR A 217 -8.76 -34.50 1.12
C THR A 217 -9.09 -34.31 2.60
N LEU A 218 -8.47 -33.35 3.28
CA LEU A 218 -8.72 -33.04 4.70
C LEU A 218 -9.46 -31.72 4.92
N SER A 219 -9.61 -30.89 3.90
CA SER A 219 -10.21 -29.55 4.00
C SER A 219 -11.75 -29.55 4.05
N HIS A 220 -12.40 -30.69 3.82
CA HIS A 220 -13.86 -30.76 3.92
C HIS A 220 -14.45 -30.70 5.34
N ILE A 221 -13.63 -30.73 6.37
CA ILE A 221 -14.09 -30.76 7.77
C ILE A 221 -13.70 -29.50 8.58
N THR A 222 -12.74 -28.67 8.12
CA THR A 222 -12.29 -27.48 8.88
C THR A 222 -11.97 -26.29 7.99
N ASN A 223 -12.95 -25.84 7.19
CA ASN A 223 -12.82 -24.58 6.45
C ASN A 223 -13.22 -23.38 7.32
N THR A 224 -12.45 -23.11 8.34
CA THR A 224 -12.41 -21.79 8.97
C THR A 224 -11.00 -21.28 8.81
N ILE A 225 -10.70 -20.63 7.69
CA ILE A 225 -9.50 -19.82 7.62
C ILE A 225 -9.85 -18.52 8.30
N THR A 226 -9.35 -18.45 9.48
CA THR A 226 -9.38 -17.27 10.31
C THR A 226 -8.26 -16.35 9.84
N ILE A 227 -8.61 -15.11 9.52
CA ILE A 227 -7.66 -13.98 9.57
C ILE A 227 -6.90 -14.19 10.88
N LYS A 228 -5.55 -14.17 10.83
CA LYS A 228 -4.73 -14.39 12.02
C LYS A 228 -5.13 -13.37 13.08
N ASP A 229 -5.16 -13.77 14.33
CA ASP A 229 -5.55 -12.89 15.45
C ASP A 229 -4.78 -11.57 15.45
N SER A 230 -3.51 -11.57 15.04
CA SER A 230 -2.68 -10.38 14.89
C SER A 230 -3.19 -9.42 13.79
N GLU A 231 -3.76 -9.92 12.72
CA GLU A 231 -4.34 -9.11 11.64
C GLU A 231 -5.68 -8.52 12.06
N ILE A 232 -6.47 -9.29 12.81
CA ILE A 232 -7.74 -8.79 13.37
C ILE A 232 -7.47 -7.66 14.37
N GLU A 233 -6.44 -7.76 15.20
CA GLU A 233 -6.05 -6.68 16.09
C GLU A 233 -5.66 -5.42 15.32
N ARG A 234 -4.90 -5.54 14.24
CA ARG A 234 -4.57 -4.41 13.35
C ARG A 234 -5.81 -3.79 12.72
N LEU A 235 -6.74 -4.60 12.18
CA LEU A 235 -7.98 -4.11 11.59
C LEU A 235 -8.89 -3.43 12.62
N ASN A 236 -8.98 -3.97 13.83
CA ASN A 236 -9.72 -3.37 14.93
C ASN A 236 -9.11 -2.03 15.38
N SER A 237 -7.78 -1.87 15.35
CA SER A 237 -7.11 -0.61 15.73
C SER A 237 -7.47 0.55 14.81
N ILE A 238 -7.77 0.29 13.55
CA ILE A 238 -8.23 1.29 12.57
C ILE A 238 -9.76 1.38 12.48
N GLY A 239 -10.49 0.65 13.33
CA GLY A 239 -11.96 0.68 13.33
C GLY A 239 -12.62 0.04 12.11
N ALA A 240 -11.90 -0.81 11.38
CA ALA A 240 -12.43 -1.53 10.22
C ALA A 240 -13.45 -2.59 10.64
N LEU A 241 -14.48 -2.77 9.82
CA LEU A 241 -15.44 -3.85 9.96
C LEU A 241 -14.89 -5.08 9.23
N VAL A 242 -14.98 -6.24 9.87
CA VAL A 242 -14.60 -7.52 9.26
C VAL A 242 -15.84 -8.37 9.06
N ASP A 243 -16.09 -8.79 7.83
CA ASP A 243 -17.15 -9.73 7.51
C ASP A 243 -16.56 -11.10 7.14
N ASN A 244 -16.92 -12.09 7.92
CA ASN A 244 -16.55 -13.49 7.69
C ASN A 244 -17.59 -14.12 6.76
N CYS A 245 -17.37 -14.05 5.48
CA CYS A 245 -18.30 -14.56 4.46
C CYS A 245 -18.53 -16.07 4.47
N TYR A 246 -17.77 -16.83 5.24
CA TYR A 246 -17.75 -18.28 5.22
C TYR A 246 -18.73 -18.98 6.17
N ASN A 247 -19.52 -18.26 6.95
CA ASN A 247 -20.59 -18.85 7.77
C ASN A 247 -21.96 -18.77 7.08
N GLY A 248 -22.02 -19.03 5.77
CA GLY A 248 -23.27 -19.40 5.11
C GLY A 248 -23.77 -20.74 5.68
N PRO A 249 -25.10 -20.98 5.71
CA PRO A 249 -25.66 -22.24 6.22
C PRO A 249 -25.03 -23.41 5.48
N ALA A 250 -24.55 -24.39 6.22
CA ALA A 250 -24.04 -25.66 5.71
C ALA A 250 -25.04 -26.24 4.73
N GLY A 251 -24.75 -26.20 3.42
CA GLY A 251 -25.65 -26.74 2.41
C GLY A 251 -25.49 -26.22 0.99
N VAL A 252 -24.72 -25.16 0.78
CA VAL A 252 -24.40 -24.72 -0.59
C VAL A 252 -23.12 -25.42 -1.02
N SER A 253 -23.29 -26.42 -1.91
CA SER A 253 -22.20 -27.24 -2.44
C SER A 253 -21.11 -26.37 -3.06
N SER A 254 -19.85 -26.64 -2.70
CA SER A 254 -18.61 -26.07 -3.16
C SER A 254 -18.29 -26.22 -4.66
N SER A 255 -19.27 -26.57 -5.47
CA SER A 255 -19.12 -26.73 -6.93
C SER A 255 -19.41 -25.47 -7.75
N GLN A 256 -19.89 -24.40 -7.12
CA GLN A 256 -20.03 -23.09 -7.76
C GLN A 256 -18.94 -22.17 -7.24
N GLY A 257 -17.83 -22.15 -7.98
CA GLY A 257 -16.60 -21.44 -7.65
C GLY A 257 -16.84 -20.04 -7.13
N ASN A 258 -16.05 -19.66 -6.13
CA ASN A 258 -15.77 -18.31 -5.58
C ASN A 258 -16.79 -17.26 -6.00
N ASP A 259 -18.02 -17.38 -5.51
CA ASP A 259 -19.08 -16.45 -5.86
C ASP A 259 -18.94 -15.18 -5.03
N ILE A 260 -18.20 -14.20 -5.60
CA ILE A 260 -18.14 -12.82 -5.12
C ILE A 260 -19.55 -12.30 -4.80
N PHE A 261 -20.55 -12.78 -5.50
CA PHE A 261 -21.96 -12.41 -5.33
C PHE A 261 -22.59 -12.99 -4.07
N GLY A 262 -22.10 -14.11 -3.56
CA GLY A 262 -22.50 -14.64 -2.26
C GLY A 262 -22.25 -13.62 -1.15
N VAL A 263 -21.18 -12.84 -1.25
CA VAL A 263 -20.82 -11.81 -0.27
C VAL A 263 -21.76 -10.61 -0.31
N LEU A 264 -22.13 -10.13 -1.49
CA LEU A 264 -23.12 -9.06 -1.65
C LEU A 264 -24.54 -9.53 -1.28
N HIS A 265 -24.77 -10.85 -1.19
CA HIS A 265 -26.01 -11.41 -0.64
C HIS A 265 -26.13 -11.25 0.88
N LEU A 266 -25.04 -10.95 1.59
CA LEU A 266 -25.15 -10.65 3.01
C LEU A 266 -26.03 -9.41 3.18
N LYS A 267 -27.22 -9.65 3.69
CA LYS A 267 -28.30 -8.66 3.84
C LYS A 267 -27.85 -7.36 4.52
N ASN A 268 -26.81 -7.45 5.34
CA ASN A 268 -26.30 -6.32 6.11
C ASN A 268 -25.33 -5.45 5.28
N ILE A 269 -24.37 -6.03 4.56
CA ILE A 269 -23.41 -5.29 3.72
C ILE A 269 -24.14 -4.65 2.53
N GLY A 270 -25.02 -5.39 1.86
CA GLY A 270 -25.87 -4.83 0.81
C GLY A 270 -26.61 -3.57 1.24
N THR A 271 -27.19 -3.57 2.44
CA THR A 271 -27.89 -2.41 3.00
C THR A 271 -26.92 -1.24 3.31
N ILE A 272 -25.69 -1.51 3.75
CA ILE A 272 -24.68 -0.49 3.98
C ILE A 272 -24.28 0.17 2.66
N ILE A 273 -24.05 -0.63 1.61
CA ILE A 273 -23.73 -0.16 0.27
C ILE A 273 -24.88 0.68 -0.31
N GLU A 274 -26.12 0.21 -0.19
CA GLU A 274 -27.29 0.95 -0.65
C GLU A 274 -27.45 2.32 0.01
N LYS A 275 -27.12 2.45 1.29
CA LYS A 275 -27.21 3.69 2.06
C LYS A 275 -26.01 4.61 1.88
N SER A 276 -24.90 4.14 1.32
CA SER A 276 -23.69 4.93 1.09
C SER A 276 -23.90 5.97 -0.02
N CYS A 277 -23.12 7.05 0.00
CA CYS A 277 -23.09 8.02 -1.09
C CYS A 277 -22.17 7.59 -2.24
N ARG A 278 -21.12 6.83 -1.93
CA ARG A 278 -20.14 6.28 -2.87
C ARG A 278 -19.61 4.97 -2.33
N THR A 279 -19.33 4.01 -3.21
CA THR A 279 -18.68 2.75 -2.82
C THR A 279 -17.43 2.51 -3.64
N SER A 280 -16.32 2.23 -2.96
CA SER A 280 -15.05 1.84 -3.53
C SER A 280 -14.74 0.40 -3.19
N PHE A 281 -14.41 -0.42 -4.20
CA PHE A 281 -14.08 -1.82 -4.06
C PHE A 281 -12.60 -2.03 -4.36
N TYR A 282 -11.91 -2.82 -3.55
CA TYR A 282 -10.46 -3.01 -3.67
C TYR A 282 -10.11 -4.50 -3.78
N PHE A 283 -9.54 -4.88 -4.93
CA PHE A 283 -8.98 -6.19 -5.21
C PHE A 283 -7.45 -6.04 -5.28
N LEU A 284 -6.79 -6.13 -4.13
CA LEU A 284 -5.36 -5.82 -4.00
C LEU A 284 -4.51 -7.06 -3.67
N SER A 285 -5.01 -8.28 -3.94
CA SER A 285 -4.24 -9.50 -3.72
C SER A 285 -3.05 -9.60 -4.69
N LYS A 286 -2.09 -10.49 -4.38
CA LYS A 286 -0.97 -10.77 -5.28
C LYS A 286 -1.37 -11.58 -6.52
N ASN A 287 -2.54 -12.21 -6.50
CA ASN A 287 -3.07 -12.99 -7.62
C ASN A 287 -3.81 -12.06 -8.61
N GLU A 288 -3.11 -11.61 -9.64
CA GLU A 288 -3.62 -10.70 -10.66
C GLU A 288 -4.87 -11.25 -11.38
N ALA A 289 -4.83 -12.52 -11.77
CA ALA A 289 -5.95 -13.15 -12.49
C ALA A 289 -7.23 -13.18 -11.65
N GLN A 290 -7.11 -13.50 -10.37
CA GLN A 290 -8.22 -13.51 -9.42
C GLN A 290 -8.81 -12.11 -9.22
N ASN A 291 -7.95 -11.10 -9.09
CA ASN A 291 -8.36 -9.70 -8.97
C ASN A 291 -9.16 -9.24 -10.19
N ILE A 292 -8.66 -9.54 -11.40
CA ILE A 292 -9.30 -9.16 -12.68
C ILE A 292 -10.67 -9.83 -12.81
N VAL A 293 -10.71 -11.16 -12.61
CA VAL A 293 -11.98 -11.91 -12.68
C VAL A 293 -12.98 -11.40 -11.65
N GLY A 294 -12.51 -11.10 -10.44
CA GLY A 294 -13.32 -10.53 -9.37
C GLY A 294 -13.93 -9.18 -9.76
N ALA A 295 -13.10 -8.29 -10.27
CA ALA A 295 -13.53 -6.95 -10.69
C ALA A 295 -14.54 -6.99 -11.86
N LEU A 296 -14.28 -7.82 -12.88
CA LEU A 296 -15.18 -7.97 -14.02
C LEU A 296 -16.54 -8.56 -13.62
N LYS A 297 -16.56 -9.58 -12.74
CA LYS A 297 -17.80 -10.13 -12.21
C LYS A 297 -18.56 -9.06 -11.41
N LEU A 298 -17.89 -8.31 -10.54
CA LEU A 298 -18.52 -7.25 -9.76
C LEU A 298 -19.11 -6.14 -10.64
N GLN A 299 -18.40 -5.75 -11.69
CA GLN A 299 -18.89 -4.75 -12.65
C GLN A 299 -20.16 -5.19 -13.37
N GLN A 300 -20.32 -6.50 -13.59
CA GLN A 300 -21.51 -7.06 -14.25
C GLN A 300 -22.70 -7.23 -13.30
N ASP A 301 -22.54 -7.00 -11.99
CA ASP A 301 -23.63 -7.18 -11.02
C ASP A 301 -24.78 -6.19 -11.25
N LYS A 302 -25.97 -6.74 -11.54
CA LYS A 302 -27.18 -5.96 -11.79
C LYS A 302 -27.61 -5.08 -10.60
N ARG A 303 -27.20 -5.43 -9.38
CA ARG A 303 -27.56 -4.69 -8.17
C ARG A 303 -26.77 -3.40 -8.05
N LEU A 304 -25.50 -3.41 -8.41
CA LEU A 304 -24.68 -2.18 -8.52
C LEU A 304 -25.20 -1.29 -9.66
N ARG A 305 -25.79 -1.86 -10.69
CA ARG A 305 -26.36 -1.13 -11.83
C ARG A 305 -27.67 -0.42 -11.52
N ARG A 306 -28.40 -0.80 -10.49
CA ARG A 306 -29.70 -0.21 -10.14
C ARG A 306 -29.59 1.14 -9.46
N SER A 307 -28.44 1.48 -8.90
CA SER A 307 -28.19 2.77 -8.24
C SER A 307 -27.68 3.79 -9.24
N THR A 308 -28.54 4.44 -9.99
CA THR A 308 -28.21 5.38 -11.07
C THR A 308 -27.59 6.70 -10.60
N GLU A 309 -27.56 6.98 -9.30
CA GLU A 309 -27.11 8.27 -8.75
C GLU A 309 -25.73 8.21 -8.11
N LYS A 310 -25.14 7.00 -7.93
CA LYS A 310 -23.91 6.81 -7.16
C LYS A 310 -22.76 6.39 -8.06
N GLU A 311 -21.59 7.01 -7.85
CA GLU A 311 -20.36 6.57 -8.49
C GLU A 311 -19.76 5.39 -7.69
N ASN A 312 -19.58 4.25 -8.35
CA ASN A 312 -18.87 3.10 -7.82
C ASN A 312 -17.52 2.97 -8.53
N ILE A 313 -16.45 2.74 -7.77
CA ILE A 313 -15.10 2.57 -8.30
C ILE A 313 -14.55 1.22 -7.85
N ILE A 314 -14.01 0.46 -8.78
CA ILE A 314 -13.32 -0.80 -8.52
C ILE A 314 -11.83 -0.59 -8.76
N TYR A 315 -11.02 -0.75 -7.72
CA TYR A 315 -9.56 -0.71 -7.77
C TYR A 315 -9.02 -2.12 -7.88
N VAL A 316 -8.22 -2.39 -8.91
CA VAL A 316 -7.73 -3.73 -9.24
C VAL A 316 -6.22 -3.75 -9.30
N HIS A 317 -5.56 -4.55 -8.46
CA HIS A 317 -4.13 -4.80 -8.59
C HIS A 317 -3.90 -5.70 -9.80
N ALA A 318 -3.35 -5.12 -10.84
CA ALA A 318 -3.03 -5.76 -12.10
C ALA A 318 -1.94 -4.97 -12.83
N ARG A 319 -1.22 -5.63 -13.73
CA ARG A 319 -0.26 -4.95 -14.62
C ARG A 319 -1.01 -4.05 -15.60
N ARG A 320 -0.72 -2.77 -15.54
CA ARG A 320 -1.37 -1.77 -16.39
C ARG A 320 -1.19 -2.07 -17.88
N GLU A 321 0.03 -2.34 -18.30
CA GLU A 321 0.36 -2.57 -19.70
C GLU A 321 -0.36 -3.77 -20.31
N ALA A 322 -0.51 -4.88 -19.55
CA ALA A 322 -1.16 -6.09 -20.05
C ALA A 322 -2.68 -6.02 -20.02
N ASN A 323 -3.28 -5.22 -19.12
CA ASN A 323 -4.68 -5.32 -18.78
C ASN A 323 -5.48 -4.03 -19.06
N ASN A 324 -4.80 -2.91 -19.37
CA ASN A 324 -5.48 -1.63 -19.60
C ASN A 324 -6.54 -1.75 -20.69
N GLU A 325 -6.18 -2.33 -21.82
CA GLU A 325 -7.06 -2.48 -22.97
C GLU A 325 -8.26 -3.38 -22.65
N VAL A 326 -8.04 -4.48 -21.93
CA VAL A 326 -9.10 -5.43 -21.56
C VAL A 326 -10.05 -4.79 -20.54
N LEU A 327 -9.51 -4.21 -19.49
CA LEU A 327 -10.32 -3.63 -18.41
C LEU A 327 -11.01 -2.34 -18.84
N ASP A 328 -10.37 -1.49 -19.63
CA ASP A 328 -10.99 -0.28 -20.19
C ASP A 328 -12.09 -0.63 -21.19
N HIS A 329 -11.89 -1.63 -22.04
CA HIS A 329 -12.93 -2.09 -22.97
C HIS A 329 -14.18 -2.53 -22.23
N TYR A 330 -14.03 -3.34 -21.17
CA TYR A 330 -15.15 -3.80 -20.35
C TYR A 330 -15.77 -2.68 -19.53
N SER A 331 -14.97 -1.74 -19.01
CA SER A 331 -15.48 -0.62 -18.20
C SER A 331 -16.35 0.35 -19.02
N GLN A 332 -16.05 0.52 -20.29
CA GLN A 332 -16.78 1.43 -21.20
C GLN A 332 -18.00 0.79 -21.90
N TYR A 333 -18.11 -0.54 -21.87
CA TYR A 333 -19.21 -1.23 -22.57
C TYR A 333 -20.60 -0.85 -22.05
N ASP A 334 -20.74 -0.24 -20.88
CA ASP A 334 -22.01 0.09 -20.25
C ASP A 334 -22.17 1.60 -19.95
N SER A 335 -21.54 2.45 -20.73
CA SER A 335 -21.46 3.90 -20.55
C SER A 335 -22.78 4.65 -20.59
N LYS A 336 -23.81 4.10 -21.20
CA LYS A 336 -25.17 4.69 -21.14
C LYS A 336 -25.80 4.63 -19.74
N LYS A 337 -25.21 3.89 -18.81
CA LYS A 337 -25.67 3.74 -17.44
C LYS A 337 -24.50 4.02 -16.50
N LYS A 338 -24.19 5.26 -16.19
CA LYS A 338 -23.21 5.83 -15.23
C LYS A 338 -22.77 4.90 -14.09
N LEU A 339 -21.89 3.86 -14.25
CA LEU A 339 -22.04 2.89 -13.21
C LEU A 339 -20.80 2.51 -12.42
N THR A 340 -19.81 1.98 -13.02
CA THR A 340 -18.71 1.44 -12.24
C THR A 340 -17.44 1.57 -13.02
N ARG A 341 -16.55 2.44 -12.58
CA ARG A 341 -15.22 2.59 -13.18
C ARG A 341 -14.28 1.55 -12.61
N ILE A 342 -13.48 0.94 -13.46
CA ILE A 342 -12.33 0.13 -13.03
C ILE A 342 -11.08 1.00 -13.11
N LYS A 343 -10.29 1.02 -12.02
CA LYS A 343 -8.97 1.66 -11.95
C LYS A 343 -7.92 0.61 -11.65
N ILE A 344 -6.89 0.55 -12.48
CA ILE A 344 -5.77 -0.38 -12.29
C ILE A 344 -4.80 0.20 -11.29
N VAL A 345 -4.44 -0.60 -10.29
CA VAL A 345 -3.41 -0.34 -9.28
C VAL A 345 -2.20 -1.19 -9.63
N ASP A 346 -1.20 -0.60 -10.27
CA ASP A 346 0.05 -1.28 -10.67
C ASP A 346 1.20 -0.77 -9.81
N SER A 347 1.71 -1.60 -8.91
CA SER A 347 2.77 -1.22 -7.98
C SER A 347 4.09 -0.88 -8.67
N ALA A 348 4.41 -1.50 -9.80
CA ALA A 348 5.60 -1.18 -10.60
C ALA A 348 5.46 0.22 -11.22
N TYR A 349 4.35 0.47 -11.91
CA TYR A 349 4.04 1.77 -12.49
C TYR A 349 4.00 2.88 -11.44
N MET A 350 3.30 2.67 -10.31
CA MET A 350 3.20 3.65 -9.23
C MET A 350 4.57 3.96 -8.61
N SER A 351 5.42 2.95 -8.44
CA SER A 351 6.75 3.15 -7.87
C SER A 351 7.63 4.03 -8.77
N ILE A 352 7.56 3.83 -10.07
CA ILE A 352 8.28 4.66 -11.04
C ILE A 352 7.63 6.04 -11.20
N THR A 353 6.31 6.14 -11.13
CA THR A 353 5.64 7.45 -11.10
C THR A 353 6.11 8.28 -9.90
N SER A 354 6.35 7.64 -8.74
CA SER A 354 6.90 8.35 -7.58
C SER A 354 8.33 8.87 -7.82
N LEU A 355 9.15 8.18 -8.63
CA LEU A 355 10.46 8.69 -9.07
C LEU A 355 10.34 9.87 -10.04
N LYS A 356 9.38 9.83 -10.96
CA LYS A 356 9.10 10.95 -11.88
C LYS A 356 8.67 12.22 -11.14
N GLN A 357 8.13 12.09 -9.93
CA GLN A 357 7.73 13.19 -9.04
C GLN A 357 8.84 13.64 -8.09
N ASP A 358 9.84 12.81 -7.83
CA ASP A 358 11.00 13.15 -6.98
C ASP A 358 12.04 13.91 -7.80
N ILE A 359 12.07 15.25 -7.64
CA ILE A 359 12.97 16.13 -8.37
C ILE A 359 14.42 15.66 -8.25
N GLY A 360 14.84 15.22 -7.05
CA GLY A 360 16.21 14.76 -6.81
C GLY A 360 16.54 13.41 -7.48
N ALA A 361 15.53 12.66 -7.95
CA ALA A 361 15.73 11.36 -8.62
C ALA A 361 15.67 11.46 -10.16
N LEU A 362 15.45 12.64 -10.72
CA LEU A 362 15.34 12.81 -12.17
C LEU A 362 16.69 12.63 -12.88
N PRO A 363 16.71 12.00 -14.08
CA PRO A 363 17.92 11.81 -14.88
C PRO A 363 18.73 13.08 -15.16
N VAL A 364 18.06 14.21 -15.28
CA VAL A 364 18.64 15.52 -15.52
C VAL A 364 19.65 15.94 -14.42
N ASN A 365 19.52 15.40 -13.20
CA ASN A 365 20.52 15.62 -12.13
C ASN A 365 21.86 14.92 -12.35
N CYS A 366 21.92 13.99 -13.31
CA CYS A 366 23.07 13.11 -13.53
C CYS A 366 23.83 13.43 -14.83
N VAL A 367 23.53 14.57 -15.46
CA VAL A 367 24.17 15.04 -16.69
C VAL A 367 24.69 16.46 -16.52
N GLU A 368 25.62 16.85 -17.39
CA GLU A 368 26.13 18.20 -17.46
C GLU A 368 25.26 19.03 -18.38
N ILE A 369 24.79 20.19 -17.90
CA ILE A 369 23.86 21.08 -18.61
C ILE A 369 24.56 22.42 -18.85
N ASP A 370 24.52 22.90 -20.09
CA ASP A 370 24.75 24.31 -20.37
C ASP A 370 23.44 25.08 -20.12
N SER A 371 23.36 25.75 -18.99
CA SER A 371 22.14 26.47 -18.58
C SER A 371 21.79 27.68 -19.46
N ARG A 372 22.72 28.17 -20.30
CA ARG A 372 22.43 29.25 -21.26
C ARG A 372 21.67 28.74 -22.47
N THR A 373 21.99 27.52 -22.90
CA THR A 373 21.38 26.93 -24.10
C THR A 373 20.38 25.86 -23.78
N GLY A 374 20.33 25.33 -22.55
CA GLY A 374 19.46 24.23 -22.13
C GLY A 374 19.87 22.89 -22.75
N THR A 375 21.10 22.77 -23.27
CA THR A 375 21.61 21.56 -23.91
C THR A 375 22.41 20.70 -22.94
N VAL A 376 22.44 19.39 -23.16
CA VAL A 376 23.21 18.43 -22.36
C VAL A 376 24.52 18.12 -23.08
N THR A 377 25.63 18.30 -22.38
CA THR A 377 26.99 18.14 -22.97
C THR A 377 27.57 16.75 -22.74
N SER A 378 26.98 15.93 -21.89
CA SER A 378 27.46 14.58 -21.58
C SER A 378 26.45 13.49 -22.01
N PRO A 379 26.91 12.29 -22.38
CA PRO A 379 26.03 11.16 -22.66
C PRO A 379 25.32 10.69 -21.38
N PHE A 380 24.20 9.99 -21.54
CA PHE A 380 23.49 9.37 -20.42
C PHE A 380 23.56 7.84 -20.52
N THR A 381 24.22 7.22 -19.56
CA THR A 381 24.37 5.75 -19.46
C THR A 381 23.72 5.23 -18.21
N ALA A 382 22.82 4.26 -18.37
CA ALA A 382 22.08 3.63 -17.27
C ALA A 382 22.31 2.13 -17.19
N MET A 383 22.15 1.58 -15.98
CA MET A 383 22.14 0.14 -15.73
C MET A 383 20.91 -0.23 -14.90
N ILE A 384 20.20 -1.27 -15.30
CA ILE A 384 19.05 -1.83 -14.60
C ILE A 384 19.33 -3.27 -14.20
N ILE A 385 19.27 -3.57 -12.91
CA ILE A 385 19.49 -4.88 -12.34
C ILE A 385 18.17 -5.45 -11.87
N GLY A 386 17.72 -6.54 -12.49
CA GLY A 386 16.38 -7.09 -12.38
C GLY A 386 15.43 -6.43 -13.38
N PHE A 387 15.16 -7.11 -14.51
CA PHE A 387 14.34 -6.58 -15.60
C PHE A 387 12.90 -7.14 -15.61
N GLY A 388 12.37 -7.38 -14.40
CA GLY A 388 10.95 -7.66 -14.17
C GLY A 388 10.07 -6.43 -14.42
N SER A 389 8.83 -6.44 -13.91
CA SER A 389 7.87 -5.34 -14.16
C SER A 389 8.42 -3.97 -13.74
N THR A 390 9.04 -3.87 -12.56
CA THR A 390 9.64 -2.60 -12.09
C THR A 390 10.84 -2.17 -12.94
N GLY A 391 11.70 -3.11 -13.33
CA GLY A 391 12.85 -2.80 -14.19
C GLY A 391 12.44 -2.33 -15.59
N GLN A 392 11.39 -2.90 -16.17
CA GLN A 392 10.84 -2.46 -17.46
C GLN A 392 10.22 -1.05 -17.34
N GLU A 393 9.47 -0.77 -16.28
CA GLU A 393 8.95 0.58 -16.05
C GLU A 393 10.09 1.59 -15.76
N ALA A 394 11.16 1.17 -15.07
CA ALA A 394 12.34 2.00 -14.87
C ALA A 394 13.04 2.33 -16.21
N PHE A 395 13.17 1.36 -17.10
CA PHE A 395 13.70 1.62 -18.44
C PHE A 395 12.86 2.67 -19.19
N LYS A 396 11.52 2.52 -19.17
CA LYS A 396 10.61 3.49 -19.81
C LYS A 396 10.80 4.90 -19.24
N PHE A 397 10.95 5.00 -17.92
CA PHE A 397 11.22 6.27 -17.24
C PHE A 397 12.54 6.89 -17.71
N LEU A 398 13.63 6.12 -17.65
CA LEU A 398 14.96 6.63 -18.01
C LEU A 398 15.03 7.00 -19.50
N TYR A 399 14.47 6.18 -20.39
CA TYR A 399 14.46 6.43 -21.83
C TYR A 399 13.68 7.69 -22.21
N GLU A 400 12.56 7.94 -21.55
CA GLU A 400 11.72 9.12 -21.77
C GLU A 400 12.30 10.39 -21.12
N PHE A 401 12.82 10.30 -19.87
CA PHE A 401 13.25 11.47 -19.09
C PHE A 401 14.73 11.86 -19.32
N ALA A 402 15.50 11.00 -19.97
CA ALA A 402 16.85 11.30 -20.44
C ALA A 402 16.92 11.55 -21.96
N ALA A 403 15.79 11.84 -22.61
CA ALA A 403 15.72 12.20 -24.01
C ALA A 403 16.13 13.69 -24.19
N PHE A 404 17.41 13.98 -24.02
CA PHE A 404 17.96 15.31 -24.11
C PHE A 404 18.47 15.63 -25.52
N ILE A 405 18.72 16.92 -25.80
CA ILE A 405 19.47 17.35 -26.98
C ILE A 405 20.89 17.81 -26.59
N GLY A 406 21.83 17.54 -27.47
CA GLY A 406 23.21 18.03 -27.38
C GLY A 406 23.42 19.43 -27.94
N PRO A 407 24.64 19.99 -27.83
CA PRO A 407 24.99 21.30 -28.41
C PRO A 407 24.83 21.35 -29.94
N ASP A 408 24.91 20.21 -30.61
CA ASP A 408 24.69 20.05 -32.06
C ASP A 408 23.19 20.00 -32.42
N LYS A 409 22.30 20.24 -31.46
CA LYS A 409 20.82 20.17 -31.59
C LYS A 409 20.30 18.81 -32.01
N LYS A 410 21.07 17.75 -31.86
CA LYS A 410 20.66 16.37 -32.04
C LYS A 410 20.42 15.68 -30.70
N LYS A 411 19.70 14.56 -30.73
CA LYS A 411 19.51 13.73 -29.55
C LYS A 411 20.85 13.37 -28.90
N SER A 412 21.01 13.70 -27.62
CA SER A 412 22.17 13.28 -26.82
C SER A 412 22.24 11.76 -26.72
N PRO A 413 23.45 11.15 -26.76
CA PRO A 413 23.58 9.70 -26.67
C PRO A 413 22.96 9.15 -25.39
N PHE A 414 22.13 8.14 -25.56
CA PHE A 414 21.49 7.37 -24.47
C PHE A 414 21.82 5.90 -24.60
N LYS A 415 22.28 5.26 -23.53
CA LYS A 415 22.50 3.82 -23.48
C LYS A 415 21.98 3.22 -22.16
N CYS A 416 21.25 2.12 -22.24
CA CYS A 416 20.78 1.38 -21.06
C CYS A 416 21.18 -0.07 -21.16
N TYR A 417 21.79 -0.59 -20.09
CA TYR A 417 22.14 -1.99 -19.92
C TYR A 417 21.17 -2.65 -18.94
N ALA A 418 20.33 -3.55 -19.41
CA ALA A 418 19.38 -4.30 -18.59
C ALA A 418 19.92 -5.71 -18.31
N ILE A 419 20.16 -6.02 -17.04
CA ILE A 419 20.77 -7.29 -16.61
C ILE A 419 19.78 -8.09 -15.78
N ASP A 420 19.48 -9.31 -16.19
CA ASP A 420 18.62 -10.25 -15.46
C ASP A 420 18.94 -11.68 -15.82
N GLU A 421 18.86 -12.61 -14.88
CA GLU A 421 19.14 -14.04 -15.11
C GLU A 421 18.17 -14.71 -16.11
N LYS A 422 16.96 -14.17 -16.26
CA LYS A 422 15.87 -14.71 -17.09
C LYS A 422 15.48 -13.79 -18.24
N ILE A 423 16.31 -12.83 -18.60
CA ILE A 423 15.96 -11.79 -19.57
C ILE A 423 15.62 -12.33 -20.95
N ASN A 424 16.27 -13.45 -21.38
CA ASN A 424 16.00 -14.08 -22.67
C ASN A 424 14.57 -14.61 -22.80
N ASN A 425 13.89 -14.94 -21.68
CA ASN A 425 12.50 -15.39 -21.68
C ASN A 425 11.53 -14.30 -22.11
N ILE A 426 11.92 -13.04 -21.96
CA ILE A 426 11.08 -11.87 -22.27
C ILE A 426 11.62 -11.01 -23.41
N ALA A 427 12.86 -11.27 -23.88
CA ALA A 427 13.52 -10.43 -24.88
C ALA A 427 12.72 -10.31 -26.19
N GLY A 428 12.12 -11.41 -26.66
CA GLY A 428 11.25 -11.41 -27.84
C GLY A 428 10.03 -10.50 -27.67
N LEU A 429 9.36 -10.58 -26.52
CA LEU A 429 8.20 -9.74 -26.19
C LEU A 429 8.58 -8.27 -26.08
N ILE A 430 9.74 -7.95 -25.49
CA ILE A 430 10.24 -6.58 -25.39
C ILE A 430 10.47 -5.99 -26.77
N LYS A 431 11.12 -6.75 -27.67
CA LYS A 431 11.35 -6.33 -29.04
C LYS A 431 10.04 -6.12 -29.82
N GLU A 432 9.06 -6.98 -29.61
CA GLU A 432 7.73 -6.82 -30.25
C GLU A 432 6.98 -5.59 -29.73
N LYS A 433 7.08 -5.32 -28.44
CA LYS A 433 6.43 -4.17 -27.83
C LYS A 433 7.10 -2.84 -28.18
N MET A 434 8.41 -2.82 -28.37
CA MET A 434 9.21 -1.61 -28.61
C MET A 434 10.13 -1.79 -29.82
N PRO A 435 9.59 -2.03 -31.02
CA PRO A 435 10.37 -2.41 -32.21
C PRO A 435 11.34 -1.32 -32.69
N ALA A 436 11.07 -0.05 -32.38
CA ALA A 436 11.90 1.08 -32.76
C ALA A 436 13.10 1.34 -31.82
N ILE A 437 13.25 0.56 -30.74
CA ILE A 437 14.37 0.69 -29.80
C ILE A 437 15.44 -0.33 -30.17
N GLY A 438 16.62 0.18 -30.59
CA GLY A 438 17.75 -0.64 -31.03
C GLY A 438 18.63 -1.15 -29.87
N LYS A 439 19.58 -2.01 -30.20
CA LYS A 439 20.60 -2.49 -29.24
C LYS A 439 21.56 -1.39 -28.80
N ASP A 440 21.71 -0.37 -29.58
CA ASP A 440 22.47 0.85 -29.28
C ASP A 440 21.85 1.66 -28.16
N GLU A 441 20.51 1.62 -28.00
CA GLU A 441 19.79 2.28 -26.94
C GLU A 441 19.50 1.36 -25.74
N LEU A 442 19.14 0.07 -25.98
CA LEU A 442 18.86 -0.93 -24.93
C LEU A 442 19.57 -2.25 -25.21
N GLU A 443 20.50 -2.61 -24.35
CA GLU A 443 21.20 -3.88 -24.37
C GLU A 443 20.67 -4.82 -23.28
N LEU A 444 20.12 -5.97 -23.70
CA LEU A 444 19.58 -6.99 -22.81
C LEU A 444 20.67 -8.03 -22.53
N ILE A 445 21.08 -8.19 -21.28
CA ILE A 445 22.18 -9.04 -20.85
C ILE A 445 21.66 -10.13 -19.92
N GLN A 446 21.83 -11.38 -20.33
CA GLN A 446 21.53 -12.51 -19.45
C GLN A 446 22.74 -12.83 -18.59
N ALA A 447 22.66 -12.46 -17.31
CA ALA A 447 23.68 -12.83 -16.34
C ALA A 447 23.05 -13.02 -14.96
N PRO A 448 23.37 -14.12 -14.26
CA PRO A 448 23.07 -14.23 -12.82
C PRO A 448 23.82 -13.14 -12.06
N MET A 449 23.18 -12.62 -11.01
CA MET A 449 23.85 -11.70 -10.10
C MET A 449 25.07 -12.38 -9.47
N ASP A 450 26.12 -11.61 -9.21
CA ASP A 450 27.40 -12.08 -8.66
C ASP A 450 28.22 -12.99 -9.59
N SER A 451 27.75 -13.23 -10.84
CA SER A 451 28.52 -13.98 -11.86
C SER A 451 29.65 -13.13 -12.47
N GLU A 452 30.66 -13.78 -13.01
CA GLU A 452 31.77 -13.08 -13.70
C GLU A 452 31.27 -12.22 -14.86
N PRO A 453 30.41 -12.70 -15.78
CA PRO A 453 29.86 -11.87 -16.85
C PRO A 453 29.11 -10.61 -16.36
N PHE A 454 28.45 -10.69 -15.20
CA PHE A 454 27.82 -9.53 -14.58
C PHE A 454 28.86 -8.48 -14.17
N TRP A 455 29.88 -8.91 -13.42
CA TRP A 455 30.92 -8.00 -12.94
C TRP A 455 31.85 -7.48 -14.05
N ASP A 456 32.07 -8.27 -15.11
CA ASP A 456 32.80 -7.81 -16.32
C ASP A 456 32.07 -6.65 -16.96
N LYS A 457 30.74 -6.74 -17.12
CA LYS A 457 29.96 -5.65 -17.68
C LYS A 457 29.95 -4.42 -16.74
N VAL A 458 29.82 -4.61 -15.45
CA VAL A 458 29.92 -3.51 -14.47
C VAL A 458 31.27 -2.80 -14.57
N ARG A 459 32.39 -3.56 -14.69
CA ARG A 459 33.75 -2.99 -14.86
C ARG A 459 33.90 -2.22 -16.17
N GLU A 460 33.35 -2.76 -17.26
CA GLU A 460 33.39 -2.12 -18.58
C GLU A 460 32.73 -0.75 -18.59
N ILE A 461 31.56 -0.60 -17.96
CA ILE A 461 30.74 0.61 -18.04
C ILE A 461 30.88 1.55 -16.83
N ALA A 462 31.68 1.18 -15.83
CA ALA A 462 31.74 1.83 -14.53
C ALA A 462 31.98 3.34 -14.61
N CYS A 463 32.86 3.80 -15.53
CA CYS A 463 33.20 5.21 -15.67
C CYS A 463 32.09 6.04 -16.30
N ASP A 464 31.28 5.44 -17.17
CA ASP A 464 30.26 6.13 -17.96
C ASP A 464 28.86 6.14 -17.28
N LEU A 465 28.69 5.34 -16.21
CA LEU A 465 27.39 5.21 -15.54
C LEU A 465 26.94 6.54 -14.90
N ASN A 466 25.73 6.96 -15.22
CA ASN A 466 25.00 8.05 -14.59
C ASN A 466 23.92 7.57 -13.64
N TYR A 467 23.27 6.43 -13.96
CA TYR A 467 22.10 5.98 -13.25
C TYR A 467 22.05 4.46 -13.13
N VAL A 468 21.83 3.96 -11.92
CA VAL A 468 21.64 2.52 -11.64
C VAL A 468 20.31 2.30 -10.97
N VAL A 469 19.50 1.36 -11.47
CA VAL A 469 18.25 0.93 -10.84
C VAL A 469 18.36 -0.53 -10.42
N ILE A 470 18.14 -0.80 -9.15
CA ILE A 470 18.14 -2.15 -8.58
C ILE A 470 16.71 -2.52 -8.21
N ALA A 471 16.09 -3.40 -9.01
CA ALA A 471 14.69 -3.80 -8.91
C ALA A 471 14.53 -5.30 -8.62
N LEU A 472 15.26 -5.79 -7.62
CA LEU A 472 15.23 -7.18 -7.18
C LEU A 472 14.10 -7.40 -6.18
N ARG A 473 13.36 -8.52 -6.30
CA ARG A 473 12.24 -8.86 -5.42
C ARG A 473 12.63 -9.02 -3.95
N ASN A 474 13.86 -9.45 -3.69
CA ASN A 474 14.39 -9.59 -2.35
C ASN A 474 15.10 -8.31 -1.92
N ASP A 475 14.52 -7.59 -0.96
CA ASP A 475 15.05 -6.31 -0.48
C ASP A 475 16.48 -6.42 0.10
N SER A 476 16.79 -7.53 0.78
CA SER A 476 18.13 -7.76 1.33
C SER A 476 19.15 -7.97 0.21
N ALA A 477 18.80 -8.73 -0.82
CA ALA A 477 19.66 -8.93 -2.00
C ALA A 477 19.83 -7.60 -2.76
N GLY A 478 18.74 -6.82 -2.92
CA GLY A 478 18.79 -5.50 -3.55
C GLY A 478 19.72 -4.53 -2.83
N LEU A 479 19.63 -4.46 -1.51
CA LEU A 479 20.50 -3.61 -0.69
C LEU A 479 21.97 -4.08 -0.74
N SER A 480 22.21 -5.40 -0.64
CA SER A 480 23.58 -5.96 -0.74
C SER A 480 24.21 -5.66 -2.09
N MET A 481 23.44 -5.80 -3.17
CA MET A 481 23.90 -5.48 -4.53
C MET A 481 24.24 -3.98 -4.64
N ALA A 482 23.40 -3.10 -4.12
CA ALA A 482 23.67 -1.66 -4.10
C ALA A 482 24.97 -1.32 -3.38
N VAL A 483 25.22 -1.93 -2.21
CA VAL A 483 26.45 -1.74 -1.45
C VAL A 483 27.67 -2.24 -2.23
N ASN A 484 27.58 -3.40 -2.88
CA ASN A 484 28.69 -3.99 -3.64
C ASN A 484 29.04 -3.15 -4.87
N ILE A 485 28.02 -2.74 -5.64
CA ILE A 485 28.22 -1.83 -6.80
C ILE A 485 28.81 -0.52 -6.36
N PHE A 486 28.24 0.08 -5.31
CA PHE A 486 28.73 1.33 -4.75
C PHE A 486 30.21 1.27 -4.36
N LYS A 487 30.62 0.22 -3.61
CA LYS A 487 32.03 0.00 -3.26
C LYS A 487 32.94 -0.18 -4.47
N HIS A 488 32.46 -0.86 -5.50
CA HIS A 488 33.22 -1.05 -6.74
C HIS A 488 33.37 0.28 -7.49
N LEU A 489 32.30 1.03 -7.68
CA LEU A 489 32.29 2.29 -8.41
C LEU A 489 33.13 3.37 -7.73
N LEU A 490 33.15 3.42 -6.40
CA LEU A 490 34.03 4.33 -5.66
C LEU A 490 35.54 4.12 -5.94
N LYS A 491 35.95 2.87 -6.24
CA LYS A 491 37.36 2.56 -6.55
C LYS A 491 37.77 3.00 -7.95
N VAL A 492 36.84 3.07 -8.87
CA VAL A 492 37.07 3.25 -10.30
C VAL A 492 36.78 4.69 -10.75
N ARG A 493 35.77 5.34 -10.16
CA ARG A 493 35.35 6.68 -10.56
C ARG A 493 36.21 7.75 -9.85
N SER A 494 36.62 8.77 -10.62
CA SER A 494 37.24 9.97 -10.04
C SER A 494 36.18 10.86 -9.38
N ASN A 495 36.60 11.67 -8.40
CA ASN A 495 35.70 12.61 -7.69
C ASN A 495 35.18 13.75 -8.63
N SER A 496 35.73 13.91 -9.80
CA SER A 496 35.37 14.95 -10.79
C SER A 496 34.40 14.43 -11.87
N GLY A 497 33.89 13.21 -11.76
CA GLY A 497 32.93 12.67 -12.73
C GLY A 497 31.51 13.22 -12.58
N SER A 498 30.65 12.98 -13.60
CA SER A 498 29.22 13.26 -13.53
C SER A 498 28.56 12.55 -12.33
N LYS A 499 27.49 13.11 -11.81
CA LYS A 499 26.76 12.52 -10.69
C LYS A 499 26.24 11.11 -11.05
N LEU A 500 26.43 10.17 -10.12
CA LEU A 500 25.88 8.81 -10.19
C LEU A 500 24.76 8.65 -9.18
N MET A 501 23.60 8.22 -9.67
CA MET A 501 22.45 7.89 -8.83
C MET A 501 22.24 6.37 -8.79
N ILE A 502 22.13 5.80 -7.59
CA ILE A 502 21.80 4.38 -7.39
C ILE A 502 20.45 4.29 -6.70
N MET A 503 19.44 3.80 -7.42
CA MET A 503 18.07 3.67 -6.94
C MET A 503 17.78 2.23 -6.54
N VAL A 504 17.36 2.01 -5.30
CA VAL A 504 17.07 0.67 -4.77
C VAL A 504 15.58 0.54 -4.48
N ARG A 505 14.93 -0.43 -5.10
CA ARG A 505 13.52 -0.74 -4.87
C ARG A 505 13.34 -1.39 -3.49
N CYS A 506 12.37 -0.93 -2.72
CA CYS A 506 11.89 -1.59 -1.50
C CYS A 506 10.49 -2.14 -1.72
N TYR A 507 10.32 -3.45 -1.53
CA TYR A 507 9.06 -4.16 -1.70
C TYR A 507 8.34 -4.43 -0.38
N ASP A 508 9.09 -4.55 0.73
CA ASP A 508 8.53 -4.88 2.04
C ASP A 508 8.65 -3.67 2.98
N ASN A 509 7.49 -3.19 3.43
CA ASN A 509 7.43 -2.04 4.32
C ASN A 509 8.19 -2.26 5.64
N SER A 510 8.32 -3.50 6.10
CA SER A 510 9.08 -3.85 7.32
C SER A 510 10.59 -3.55 7.18
N ASN A 511 11.14 -3.62 5.97
CA ASN A 511 12.55 -3.38 5.69
C ASN A 511 12.91 -1.89 5.50
N VAL A 512 11.93 -1.03 5.25
CA VAL A 512 12.15 0.39 4.90
C VAL A 512 13.06 1.12 5.89
N LYS A 513 12.79 0.99 7.19
CA LYS A 513 13.56 1.68 8.24
C LYS A 513 15.02 1.26 8.23
N ARG A 514 15.27 -0.04 8.16
CA ARG A 514 16.62 -0.63 8.11
C ARG A 514 17.37 -0.21 6.85
N MET A 515 16.73 -0.28 5.69
CA MET A 515 17.34 0.11 4.42
C MET A 515 17.70 1.60 4.40
N LYS A 516 16.80 2.46 4.88
CA LYS A 516 17.06 3.91 4.99
C LYS A 516 18.25 4.23 5.89
N GLU A 517 18.38 3.52 7.00
CA GLU A 517 19.51 3.73 7.93
C GLU A 517 20.85 3.34 7.29
N VAL A 518 20.90 2.18 6.61
CA VAL A 518 22.10 1.73 5.88
C VAL A 518 22.46 2.73 4.77
N ILE A 519 21.49 3.14 3.95
CA ILE A 519 21.70 4.09 2.85
C ILE A 519 22.17 5.45 3.37
N LYS A 520 21.57 5.95 4.46
CA LYS A 520 21.99 7.21 5.09
C LYS A 520 23.45 7.15 5.54
N ASN A 521 23.87 6.03 6.13
CA ASN A 521 25.26 5.86 6.58
C ASN A 521 26.23 5.75 5.39
N LEU A 522 25.83 5.07 4.33
CA LEU A 522 26.63 4.99 3.10
C LEU A 522 26.82 6.37 2.45
N ASN A 523 25.73 7.12 2.27
CA ASN A 523 25.81 8.46 1.67
C ASN A 523 26.67 9.42 2.50
N LYS A 524 26.61 9.34 3.84
CA LYS A 524 27.49 10.10 4.73
C LYS A 524 28.97 9.72 4.61
N ALA A 525 29.25 8.44 4.41
CA ALA A 525 30.63 7.96 4.28
C ALA A 525 31.33 8.42 3.00
N VAL A 526 30.56 8.93 2.03
CA VAL A 526 31.06 9.40 0.72
C VAL A 526 30.72 10.86 0.46
N ASP A 527 30.54 11.60 1.52
CA ASP A 527 30.37 13.06 1.41
C ASP A 527 31.57 13.65 0.65
N GLY A 528 31.30 14.41 -0.44
CA GLY A 528 32.32 14.88 -1.38
C GLY A 528 32.52 14.04 -2.65
N TYR A 529 31.90 12.87 -2.77
CA TYR A 529 31.85 12.11 -4.02
C TYR A 529 30.51 12.35 -4.73
N ASN A 530 30.53 12.44 -6.05
CA ASN A 530 29.29 12.59 -6.84
C ASN A 530 28.52 11.27 -7.00
N VAL A 531 28.25 10.58 -5.89
CA VAL A 531 27.48 9.31 -5.86
C VAL A 531 26.42 9.38 -4.78
N GLU A 532 25.19 9.07 -5.13
CA GLU A 532 24.06 9.08 -4.19
C GLU A 532 23.25 7.79 -4.32
N ILE A 533 22.94 7.14 -3.18
CA ILE A 533 22.04 6.01 -3.12
C ILE A 533 20.69 6.48 -2.56
N ARG A 534 19.59 6.10 -3.22
CA ARG A 534 18.22 6.40 -2.78
C ARG A 534 17.33 5.16 -2.78
N LEU A 535 16.36 5.14 -1.85
CA LEU A 535 15.31 4.14 -1.80
C LEU A 535 14.07 4.65 -2.51
N PHE A 536 13.40 3.77 -3.26
CA PHE A 536 12.14 4.12 -3.90
C PHE A 536 11.08 3.03 -3.77
N GLY A 537 9.83 3.41 -4.01
CA GLY A 537 8.70 2.50 -4.12
C GLY A 537 8.27 1.86 -2.80
N GLU A 538 8.44 2.55 -1.69
CA GLU A 538 7.94 2.14 -0.38
C GLU A 538 6.42 1.91 -0.42
N GLU A 539 5.93 0.72 -0.06
CA GLU A 539 4.51 0.37 -0.14
C GLU A 539 3.60 1.38 0.57
N LYS A 540 4.02 1.92 1.71
CA LYS A 540 3.27 2.94 2.44
C LYS A 540 3.05 4.23 1.64
N LYS A 541 3.96 4.58 0.73
CA LYS A 541 3.80 5.72 -0.17
C LYS A 541 2.98 5.39 -1.41
N LEU A 542 2.97 4.12 -1.81
CA LEU A 542 2.20 3.67 -2.96
C LEU A 542 0.73 3.45 -2.61
N TYR A 543 0.47 2.76 -1.49
CA TYR A 543 -0.89 2.44 -1.04
C TYR A 543 -1.39 3.49 -0.05
N CYS A 544 -1.65 4.69 -0.56
CA CYS A 544 -2.18 5.82 0.20
C CYS A 544 -3.27 6.58 -0.59
N CYS A 545 -4.03 7.41 0.10
CA CYS A 545 -5.12 8.19 -0.48
C CYS A 545 -4.64 9.09 -1.62
N ASN A 546 -3.52 9.75 -1.45
CA ASN A 546 -2.97 10.67 -2.45
C ASN A 546 -2.61 9.96 -3.76
N THR A 547 -2.12 8.73 -3.70
CA THR A 547 -1.71 7.97 -4.89
C THR A 547 -2.90 7.26 -5.53
N ILE A 548 -3.77 6.62 -4.75
CA ILE A 548 -4.83 5.74 -5.27
C ILE A 548 -6.16 6.48 -5.45
N LEU A 549 -6.58 7.26 -4.45
CA LEU A 549 -7.91 7.89 -4.45
C LEU A 549 -7.92 9.23 -5.17
N SER A 550 -7.01 10.15 -4.81
CA SER A 550 -7.01 11.51 -5.34
C SER A 550 -6.39 11.63 -6.73
N ASP A 551 -5.54 10.66 -7.11
CA ASP A 551 -4.79 10.68 -8.38
C ASP A 551 -4.24 12.08 -8.71
N LYS A 552 -3.37 12.57 -7.82
CA LYS A 552 -2.79 13.92 -7.89
C LYS A 552 -2.19 14.19 -9.29
N THR A 553 -1.52 13.20 -9.86
CA THR A 553 -0.90 13.31 -11.18
C THR A 553 -1.94 13.57 -12.28
N LEU A 554 -3.07 12.88 -12.23
CA LEU A 554 -4.15 13.10 -13.20
C LEU A 554 -4.80 14.47 -13.00
N THR A 555 -4.96 14.91 -11.76
CA THR A 555 -5.49 16.26 -11.46
C THR A 555 -4.58 17.35 -12.03
N GLU A 556 -3.27 17.24 -11.82
CA GLU A 556 -2.29 18.16 -12.41
C GLU A 556 -2.30 18.10 -13.94
N ALA A 557 -2.47 16.92 -14.54
CA ALA A 557 -2.55 16.77 -15.99
C ALA A 557 -3.83 17.41 -16.59
N LYS A 558 -4.93 17.42 -15.86
CA LYS A 558 -6.16 18.13 -16.24
C LYS A 558 -5.94 19.65 -16.26
N GLU A 559 -5.28 20.19 -15.24
CA GLU A 559 -4.92 21.61 -15.20
C GLU A 559 -3.92 21.96 -16.31
N PHE A 560 -2.92 21.11 -16.55
CA PHE A 560 -1.98 21.27 -17.67
C PHE A 560 -2.74 21.33 -19.01
N ASN A 561 -3.68 20.41 -19.23
CA ASN A 561 -4.48 20.38 -20.46
C ASN A 561 -5.32 21.65 -20.62
N LYS A 562 -5.88 22.20 -19.54
CA LYS A 562 -6.65 23.45 -19.56
C LYS A 562 -5.79 24.63 -20.01
N VAL A 563 -4.58 24.76 -19.46
CA VAL A 563 -3.64 25.85 -19.84
C VAL A 563 -3.14 25.64 -21.28
N TYR A 564 -2.83 24.41 -21.66
CA TYR A 564 -2.38 24.07 -23.01
C TYR A 564 -3.40 24.42 -24.09
N GLU A 565 -4.70 24.14 -23.84
CA GLU A 565 -5.81 24.45 -24.75
C GLU A 565 -6.30 25.91 -24.63
N ASN A 566 -5.63 26.73 -23.79
CA ASN A 566 -6.03 28.11 -23.50
C ASN A 566 -7.53 28.25 -23.21
N SER A 567 -8.09 27.32 -22.42
CA SER A 567 -9.52 27.18 -22.22
C SER A 567 -10.01 27.86 -20.94
N THR A 568 -11.14 28.55 -21.02
CA THR A 568 -11.87 29.11 -19.87
C THR A 568 -12.76 28.09 -19.15
N MET A 569 -12.95 26.90 -19.73
CA MET A 569 -13.74 25.82 -19.13
C MET A 569 -13.10 25.31 -17.85
N ASN A 570 -13.91 24.70 -16.98
CA ASN A 570 -13.39 23.92 -15.85
C ASN A 570 -12.50 22.78 -16.35
N ALA A 571 -11.39 22.48 -15.65
CA ALA A 571 -10.43 21.46 -16.08
C ALA A 571 -11.06 20.07 -16.22
N GLU A 572 -11.97 19.68 -15.31
CA GLU A 572 -12.70 18.41 -15.40
C GLU A 572 -13.64 18.35 -16.60
N GLU A 573 -14.39 19.40 -16.84
CA GLU A 573 -15.31 19.48 -17.99
C GLU A 573 -14.55 19.43 -19.32
N LEU A 574 -13.45 20.17 -19.42
CA LEU A 574 -12.58 20.14 -20.61
C LEU A 574 -11.98 18.75 -20.81
N TRP A 575 -11.55 18.09 -19.72
CA TRP A 575 -11.00 16.74 -19.79
C TRP A 575 -12.02 15.74 -20.28
N GLN A 576 -13.25 15.79 -19.77
CA GLN A 576 -14.34 14.93 -20.24
C GLN A 576 -14.70 15.20 -21.71
N LYS A 577 -14.66 16.44 -22.15
CA LYS A 577 -14.85 16.81 -23.54
C LYS A 577 -13.75 16.27 -24.45
N SER A 578 -12.49 16.33 -24.02
CA SER A 578 -11.31 15.95 -24.81
C SER A 578 -11.03 14.45 -24.83
N PHE A 579 -11.40 13.75 -23.75
CA PHE A 579 -10.99 12.35 -23.50
C PHE A 579 -12.13 11.44 -23.00
N GLY A 580 -13.34 11.97 -22.86
CA GLY A 580 -14.52 11.19 -22.47
C GLY A 580 -15.17 10.44 -23.64
N GLU A 581 -16.32 9.86 -23.36
CA GLU A 581 -17.06 9.02 -24.31
C GLU A 581 -17.43 9.71 -25.59
N GLY A 582 -17.88 10.97 -25.53
CA GLY A 582 -18.22 11.74 -26.71
C GLY A 582 -17.08 11.86 -27.73
N GLU A 583 -15.82 11.91 -27.23
CA GLU A 583 -14.64 11.88 -28.08
C GLU A 583 -14.42 10.48 -28.70
N SER A 584 -14.65 9.41 -27.94
CA SER A 584 -14.59 8.05 -28.48
C SER A 584 -15.64 7.85 -29.62
N GLU A 585 -16.85 8.29 -29.43
CA GLU A 585 -17.91 8.23 -30.45
C GLU A 585 -17.55 9.09 -31.69
N ARG A 586 -16.97 10.27 -31.48
CA ARG A 586 -16.48 11.15 -32.54
C ARG A 586 -15.37 10.49 -33.37
N LEU A 587 -14.40 9.83 -32.71
CA LEU A 587 -13.33 9.12 -33.41
C LEU A 587 -13.85 7.92 -34.21
N GLN A 588 -14.80 7.18 -33.66
CA GLN A 588 -15.45 6.08 -34.39
C GLN A 588 -16.18 6.56 -35.63
N THR A 589 -16.93 7.66 -35.52
CA THR A 589 -17.73 8.20 -36.62
C THR A 589 -16.89 8.90 -37.69
N ARG A 590 -15.97 9.82 -37.26
CA ARG A 590 -15.17 10.64 -38.20
C ARG A 590 -14.03 9.87 -38.85
N LYS A 591 -13.31 9.05 -38.06
CA LYS A 591 -12.11 8.32 -38.50
C LYS A 591 -12.40 6.88 -38.86
N LYS A 592 -13.66 6.44 -38.81
CA LYS A 592 -14.09 5.04 -39.05
C LYS A 592 -13.28 4.04 -38.22
N MET A 593 -12.81 4.45 -37.05
CA MET A 593 -12.04 3.61 -36.15
C MET A 593 -12.95 2.61 -35.45
N SER A 594 -12.43 1.40 -35.16
CA SER A 594 -13.11 0.53 -34.20
C SER A 594 -13.13 1.19 -32.81
N ARG A 595 -14.06 0.80 -31.95
CA ARG A 595 -14.12 1.30 -30.57
C ARG A 595 -12.80 1.05 -29.82
N TYR A 596 -12.20 -0.11 -30.00
CA TYR A 596 -10.91 -0.46 -29.42
C TYR A 596 -9.82 0.56 -29.82
N HIS A 597 -9.69 0.88 -31.11
CA HIS A 597 -8.67 1.82 -31.57
C HIS A 597 -8.95 3.26 -31.11
N ALA A 598 -10.22 3.65 -31.00
CA ALA A 598 -10.61 4.98 -30.52
C ALA A 598 -10.19 5.14 -29.01
N ILE A 599 -10.44 4.11 -28.19
CA ILE A 599 -10.04 4.08 -26.77
C ILE A 599 -8.52 4.09 -26.65
N TYR A 600 -7.83 3.29 -27.46
CA TYR A 600 -6.37 3.25 -27.48
C TYR A 600 -5.77 4.63 -27.79
N ASP A 601 -6.29 5.34 -28.80
CA ASP A 601 -5.84 6.70 -29.12
C ASP A 601 -6.10 7.70 -27.98
N ILE A 602 -7.25 7.62 -27.33
CA ILE A 602 -7.57 8.45 -26.16
C ILE A 602 -6.58 8.19 -25.02
N ASN A 603 -6.35 6.93 -24.68
CA ASN A 603 -5.40 6.55 -23.60
C ASN A 603 -3.97 7.00 -23.92
N ARG A 604 -3.54 6.89 -25.16
CA ARG A 604 -2.26 7.42 -25.63
C ARG A 604 -2.15 8.94 -25.40
N ARG A 605 -3.19 9.70 -25.79
CA ARG A 605 -3.21 11.16 -25.59
C ARG A 605 -3.24 11.54 -24.10
N ILE A 606 -3.96 10.80 -23.26
CA ILE A 606 -3.95 10.96 -21.80
C ILE A 606 -2.56 10.72 -21.25
N ALA A 607 -1.89 9.64 -21.66
CA ALA A 607 -0.53 9.32 -21.24
C ALA A 607 0.46 10.44 -21.58
N GLN A 608 0.32 11.07 -22.77
CA GLN A 608 1.15 12.21 -23.15
C GLN A 608 0.90 13.44 -22.25
N LYS A 609 -0.34 13.77 -21.89
CA LYS A 609 -0.64 14.88 -20.98
C LYS A 609 -0.07 14.63 -19.58
N ILE A 610 -0.17 13.40 -19.07
CA ILE A 610 0.43 13.00 -17.80
C ILE A 610 1.95 13.13 -17.87
N SER A 611 2.56 12.64 -18.95
CA SER A 611 4.00 12.69 -19.13
C SER A 611 4.52 14.13 -19.23
N ASN A 612 3.86 14.99 -19.99
CA ASN A 612 4.21 16.42 -20.08
C ASN A 612 4.19 17.10 -18.71
N THR A 613 3.18 16.77 -17.89
CA THR A 613 3.06 17.30 -16.54
C THR A 613 4.18 16.82 -15.63
N LEU A 614 4.54 15.56 -15.69
CA LEU A 614 5.64 14.98 -14.88
C LEU A 614 7.02 15.47 -15.33
N HIS A 615 7.20 15.76 -16.62
CA HIS A 615 8.48 16.23 -17.19
C HIS A 615 8.76 17.72 -16.92
N ARG A 616 7.85 18.46 -16.26
CA ARG A 616 8.00 19.90 -15.98
C ARG A 616 9.29 20.25 -15.24
N HIS A 617 9.63 19.47 -14.21
CA HIS A 617 10.82 19.72 -13.42
C HIS A 617 12.11 19.54 -14.22
N THR A 618 12.15 18.52 -15.10
CA THR A 618 13.27 18.35 -16.04
C THR A 618 13.43 19.57 -16.93
N LYS A 619 12.34 20.11 -17.51
CA LYS A 619 12.37 21.31 -18.33
C LYS A 619 12.88 22.53 -17.53
N MET A 620 12.38 22.73 -16.31
CA MET A 620 12.82 23.85 -15.47
C MET A 620 14.30 23.75 -15.10
N MET A 621 14.81 22.56 -14.81
CA MET A 621 16.24 22.36 -14.54
C MET A 621 17.11 22.59 -15.79
N LEU A 622 16.67 22.17 -16.97
CA LEU A 622 17.37 22.47 -18.24
C LEU A 622 17.42 23.98 -18.52
N ILE A 623 16.40 24.72 -18.12
CA ILE A 623 16.33 26.19 -18.21
C ILE A 623 17.26 26.86 -17.18
N GLY A 624 17.81 26.11 -16.22
CA GLY A 624 18.62 26.64 -15.14
C GLY A 624 17.79 27.33 -14.04
N LEU A 625 16.52 26.96 -13.90
CA LEU A 625 15.64 27.48 -12.87
C LEU A 625 15.31 26.35 -11.86
N ASP A 626 15.97 26.41 -10.72
CA ASP A 626 15.58 25.71 -9.49
C ASP A 626 15.25 26.75 -8.40
N LYS A 627 14.65 26.32 -7.30
CA LYS A 627 14.24 27.21 -6.20
C LYS A 627 15.40 27.94 -5.52
N GLU A 628 16.60 27.43 -5.67
CA GLU A 628 17.82 27.99 -5.08
C GLU A 628 18.51 28.98 -6.05
N THR A 629 18.02 29.10 -7.28
CA THR A 629 18.59 30.00 -8.29
C THR A 629 18.46 31.46 -7.82
N PRO A 630 19.56 32.21 -7.75
CA PRO A 630 19.48 33.64 -7.47
C PRO A 630 18.59 34.36 -8.50
N GLN A 631 17.75 35.28 -8.04
CA GLN A 631 16.79 36.00 -8.89
C GLN A 631 15.79 35.11 -9.64
N TYR A 632 15.41 33.97 -9.03
CA TYR A 632 14.46 33.02 -9.62
C TYR A 632 13.18 33.68 -10.15
N ALA A 633 12.57 34.57 -9.36
CA ALA A 633 11.31 35.23 -9.73
C ALA A 633 11.48 36.19 -10.93
N GLU A 634 12.58 36.91 -10.99
CA GLU A 634 12.89 37.83 -12.10
C GLU A 634 13.16 37.06 -13.38
N ARG A 635 13.95 36.00 -13.30
CA ARG A 635 14.26 35.12 -14.44
C ARG A 635 13.01 34.41 -14.98
N LEU A 636 12.15 33.88 -14.07
CA LEU A 636 10.89 33.26 -14.45
C LEU A 636 9.93 34.28 -15.11
N SER A 637 9.88 35.52 -14.60
CA SER A 637 9.06 36.57 -15.20
C SER A 637 9.55 36.92 -16.61
N ALA A 638 10.84 37.05 -16.83
CA ALA A 638 11.41 37.32 -18.16
C ALA A 638 11.06 36.21 -19.16
N LEU A 639 11.17 34.94 -18.75
CA LEU A 639 10.81 33.82 -19.59
C LEU A 639 9.26 33.74 -19.83
N HIS A 640 8.46 34.12 -18.85
CA HIS A 640 7.03 34.20 -19.00
C HIS A 640 6.63 35.26 -20.03
N ASP A 641 7.28 36.44 -20.02
CA ASP A 641 7.05 37.48 -21.03
C ASP A 641 7.49 37.00 -22.40
N CYS A 642 8.63 36.29 -22.47
CA CYS A 642 9.13 35.72 -23.71
C CYS A 642 8.11 34.71 -24.33
N VAL A 643 7.58 33.79 -23.56
CA VAL A 643 6.58 32.81 -24.07
C VAL A 643 5.30 33.47 -24.49
N ASN A 644 4.88 34.56 -23.85
CA ASN A 644 3.69 35.33 -24.25
C ASN A 644 3.94 36.18 -25.51
N SER A 645 5.18 36.43 -25.91
CA SER A 645 5.53 37.12 -27.13
C SER A 645 5.38 36.26 -28.41
N ARG A 646 5.32 34.92 -28.24
CA ARG A 646 5.21 33.98 -29.36
C ARG A 646 3.78 33.97 -29.90
N LYS A 647 3.65 34.04 -31.23
CA LYS A 647 2.35 33.86 -31.90
C LYS A 647 2.00 32.38 -31.98
N GLU A 648 0.76 32.06 -31.69
CA GLU A 648 0.25 30.69 -31.82
C GLU A 648 0.45 30.14 -33.24
N GLY A 649 0.88 28.87 -33.32
CA GLY A 649 1.17 28.19 -34.59
C GLY A 649 2.52 28.53 -35.21
N THR A 650 3.37 29.32 -34.53
CA THR A 650 4.74 29.64 -34.96
C THR A 650 5.77 29.19 -33.95
N THR A 651 7.03 29.15 -34.35
CA THR A 651 8.17 28.81 -33.48
C THR A 651 8.97 30.03 -33.01
N THR A 652 8.61 31.24 -33.48
CA THR A 652 9.39 32.44 -33.25
C THR A 652 9.01 33.13 -31.95
N TYR A 653 9.95 33.22 -31.02
CA TYR A 653 9.86 34.03 -29.80
C TYR A 653 10.40 35.45 -30.07
N ARG A 654 9.72 36.48 -29.55
CA ARG A 654 10.08 37.89 -29.72
C ARG A 654 10.72 38.42 -28.42
N CYS A 655 11.84 37.85 -28.02
CA CYS A 655 12.58 38.22 -26.82
C CYS A 655 14.09 38.22 -27.08
N SER A 656 14.95 38.24 -26.09
CA SER A 656 16.39 38.16 -26.25
C SER A 656 16.78 36.94 -27.08
N GLY A 657 17.81 37.06 -27.93
CA GLY A 657 18.25 35.91 -28.76
C GLY A 657 18.71 34.71 -27.95
N GLU A 658 19.21 34.90 -26.75
CA GLU A 658 19.60 33.85 -25.83
C GLU A 658 18.35 33.09 -25.29
N ASP A 659 17.35 33.82 -24.79
CA ASP A 659 16.10 33.23 -24.26
C ASP A 659 15.32 32.54 -25.36
N ALA A 660 15.23 33.12 -26.54
CA ALA A 660 14.59 32.49 -27.68
C ALA A 660 15.29 31.19 -28.09
N THR A 661 16.62 31.16 -28.08
CA THR A 661 17.40 29.95 -28.37
C THR A 661 17.21 28.90 -27.28
N LEU A 662 17.24 29.29 -26.01
CA LEU A 662 17.01 28.41 -24.87
C LEU A 662 15.63 27.73 -24.99
N LEU A 663 14.55 28.53 -25.15
CA LEU A 663 13.18 27.98 -25.25
C LEU A 663 13.01 27.07 -26.46
N MET A 664 13.66 27.39 -27.59
CA MET A 664 13.64 26.52 -28.77
C MET A 664 14.35 25.18 -28.50
N ASN A 665 15.49 25.18 -27.84
CA ASN A 665 16.22 23.97 -27.50
C ASN A 665 15.40 23.10 -26.50
N ILE A 666 14.68 23.72 -25.57
CA ILE A 666 13.77 22.97 -24.70
C ILE A 666 12.58 22.38 -25.50
N ALA A 667 12.10 23.07 -26.52
CA ALA A 667 11.07 22.52 -27.43
C ALA A 667 11.61 21.33 -28.25
N MET A 668 12.84 21.39 -28.73
CA MET A 668 13.52 20.24 -29.35
C MET A 668 13.68 19.06 -28.38
N THR A 669 14.05 19.34 -27.12
CA THR A 669 14.10 18.30 -26.06
C THR A 669 12.71 17.70 -25.80
N GLU A 670 11.64 18.49 -25.83
CA GLU A 670 10.27 17.99 -25.72
C GLU A 670 9.92 17.08 -26.90
N HIS A 671 10.34 17.42 -28.11
CA HIS A 671 10.16 16.58 -29.27
C HIS A 671 10.85 15.20 -29.12
N GLU A 672 12.11 15.19 -28.69
CA GLU A 672 12.83 13.93 -28.43
C GLU A 672 12.16 13.10 -27.31
N ARG A 673 11.66 13.75 -26.24
CA ARG A 673 10.84 13.08 -25.22
C ARG A 673 9.56 12.49 -25.82
N TRP A 674 8.88 13.24 -26.69
CA TRP A 674 7.67 12.79 -27.37
C TRP A 674 7.95 11.58 -28.28
N ILE A 675 9.06 11.60 -29.03
CA ILE A 675 9.54 10.46 -29.83
C ILE A 675 9.80 9.27 -28.94
N ALA A 676 10.55 9.47 -27.84
CA ALA A 676 10.86 8.39 -26.87
C ALA A 676 9.58 7.75 -26.32
N SER A 677 8.61 8.56 -25.92
CA SER A 677 7.32 8.06 -25.43
C SER A 677 6.54 7.25 -26.48
N HIS A 678 6.56 7.65 -27.75
CA HIS A 678 5.91 6.90 -28.83
C HIS A 678 6.64 5.60 -29.15
N LYS A 679 7.98 5.59 -29.20
CA LYS A 679 8.76 4.37 -29.36
C LYS A 679 8.49 3.35 -28.25
N LEU A 680 8.36 3.82 -26.99
CA LEU A 680 7.98 2.99 -25.84
C LEU A 680 6.57 2.39 -25.96
N MET A 681 5.66 3.05 -26.66
CA MET A 681 4.31 2.54 -26.96
C MET A 681 4.28 1.64 -28.20
N GLY A 682 5.42 1.40 -28.85
CA GLY A 682 5.56 0.54 -30.00
C GLY A 682 5.37 1.22 -31.36
N TYR A 683 5.38 2.56 -31.38
CA TYR A 683 5.30 3.30 -32.65
C TYR A 683 6.63 3.31 -33.38
N THR A 684 6.55 3.24 -34.71
CA THR A 684 7.67 3.35 -35.64
C THR A 684 7.45 4.53 -36.58
N TYR A 685 8.51 5.00 -37.23
CA TYR A 685 8.43 6.01 -38.28
C TYR A 685 7.79 5.44 -39.54
N ASP A 686 6.91 6.22 -40.17
CA ASP A 686 6.46 6.04 -41.54
C ASP A 686 6.09 7.40 -42.12
N LYS A 687 6.12 7.54 -43.47
CA LYS A 687 5.72 8.77 -44.18
C LYS A 687 4.27 9.17 -43.91
N GLU A 688 3.43 8.18 -43.64
CA GLU A 688 2.02 8.39 -43.32
C GLU A 688 1.72 7.86 -41.93
N SER A 689 0.91 8.58 -41.17
CA SER A 689 0.49 8.14 -39.84
C SER A 689 -0.64 7.12 -39.91
N ASP A 690 -0.41 5.92 -39.38
CA ASP A 690 -1.41 4.87 -39.19
C ASP A 690 -1.44 4.41 -37.75
N PHE A 691 -2.41 4.89 -36.98
CA PHE A 691 -2.51 4.59 -35.53
C PHE A 691 -2.82 3.12 -35.25
N VAL A 692 -3.44 2.40 -36.17
CA VAL A 692 -3.76 0.98 -36.06
C VAL A 692 -2.49 0.16 -36.15
N LYS A 693 -1.61 0.52 -37.10
CA LYS A 693 -0.30 -0.12 -37.31
C LYS A 693 0.79 0.48 -36.42
N LYS A 694 0.46 1.43 -35.58
CA LYS A 694 1.41 2.17 -34.73
C LYS A 694 2.55 2.83 -35.55
N MET A 695 2.18 3.53 -36.60
CA MET A 695 3.10 4.28 -37.46
C MET A 695 2.82 5.77 -37.34
N HIS A 696 3.89 6.59 -37.24
CA HIS A 696 3.72 8.05 -37.07
C HIS A 696 4.79 8.82 -37.83
N LYS A 697 4.37 9.76 -38.69
CA LYS A 697 5.26 10.57 -39.53
C LYS A 697 6.17 11.53 -38.78
N CYS A 698 5.78 11.96 -37.56
CA CYS A 698 6.57 12.87 -36.75
C CYS A 698 7.62 12.17 -35.88
N ILE A 699 7.84 10.86 -36.02
CA ILE A 699 8.97 10.15 -35.41
C ILE A 699 10.20 10.39 -36.31
N CYS A 700 10.58 11.63 -36.49
CA CYS A 700 11.68 12.08 -37.35
C CYS A 700 12.43 13.24 -36.67
N PRO A 701 13.64 13.59 -37.11
CA PRO A 701 14.39 14.73 -36.58
C PRO A 701 13.58 16.03 -36.66
N TRP A 702 13.84 16.94 -35.70
CA TRP A 702 13.17 18.23 -35.59
C TRP A 702 13.12 19.02 -36.92
N ASP A 703 14.24 19.05 -37.65
CA ASP A 703 14.37 19.82 -38.90
C ASP A 703 13.52 19.26 -40.06
N GLU A 704 13.01 18.04 -39.95
CA GLU A 704 12.12 17.43 -40.92
C GLU A 704 10.64 17.76 -40.67
N LEU A 705 10.33 18.40 -39.53
CA LEU A 705 8.97 18.80 -39.18
C LEU A 705 8.60 20.14 -39.81
N ASP A 706 7.33 20.31 -40.21
CA ASP A 706 6.80 21.61 -40.55
C ASP A 706 6.66 22.50 -39.28
N GLU A 707 6.69 23.82 -39.46
CA GLU A 707 6.62 24.82 -38.38
C GLU A 707 5.36 24.66 -37.52
N GLN A 708 4.22 24.30 -38.10
CA GLN A 708 2.99 24.06 -37.38
C GLN A 708 3.14 22.87 -36.42
N THR A 709 3.80 21.80 -36.84
CA THR A 709 4.06 20.63 -36.01
C THR A 709 5.07 20.94 -34.90
N GLN A 710 6.14 21.64 -35.22
CA GLN A 710 7.14 22.11 -34.23
C GLN A 710 6.49 23.01 -33.17
N SER A 711 5.52 23.83 -33.55
CA SER A 711 4.82 24.72 -32.61
C SER A 711 4.05 23.99 -31.51
N TYR A 712 3.67 22.72 -31.69
CA TYR A 712 3.01 21.93 -30.63
C TYR A 712 3.97 21.65 -29.46
N ASP A 713 5.23 21.38 -29.73
CA ASP A 713 6.25 21.16 -28.68
C ASP A 713 6.60 22.49 -27.99
N CYS A 714 6.66 23.60 -28.75
CA CYS A 714 6.76 24.96 -28.16
C CYS A 714 5.57 25.23 -27.22
N ASN A 715 4.33 24.88 -27.59
CA ASN A 715 3.15 25.05 -26.73
C ASN A 715 3.27 24.29 -25.41
N VAL A 716 3.91 23.11 -25.39
CA VAL A 716 4.16 22.35 -24.16
C VAL A 716 5.13 23.08 -23.25
N VAL A 717 6.20 23.66 -23.79
CA VAL A 717 7.18 24.46 -23.05
C VAL A 717 6.52 25.72 -22.48
N ASP A 718 5.81 26.46 -23.31
CA ASP A 718 5.05 27.66 -22.92
C ASP A 718 4.09 27.38 -21.78
N THR A 719 3.32 26.28 -21.91
CA THR A 719 2.38 25.84 -20.89
C THR A 719 3.10 25.56 -19.57
N THR A 720 4.24 24.88 -19.62
CA THR A 720 5.06 24.60 -18.43
C THR A 720 5.45 25.88 -17.69
N ILE A 721 6.00 26.86 -18.42
CA ILE A 721 6.43 28.15 -17.84
C ILE A 721 5.24 28.94 -17.29
N ARG A 722 4.12 29.03 -18.04
CA ARG A 722 2.89 29.70 -17.56
C ARG A 722 2.35 29.07 -16.28
N MET A 723 2.33 27.75 -16.18
CA MET A 723 1.84 27.07 -14.98
C MET A 723 2.73 27.29 -13.76
N VAL A 724 4.06 27.27 -13.95
CA VAL A 724 5.02 27.56 -12.88
C VAL A 724 4.91 29.01 -12.44
N TYR A 725 4.86 29.96 -13.37
CA TYR A 725 4.71 31.39 -13.08
C TYR A 725 3.42 31.72 -12.32
N ASN A 726 2.29 31.13 -12.72
CA ASN A 726 0.99 31.36 -12.10
C ASN A 726 0.82 30.63 -10.75
N GLY A 727 1.81 29.85 -10.30
CA GLY A 727 1.72 29.07 -9.07
C GLY A 727 0.62 28.00 -9.09
N SER A 728 0.08 27.68 -10.28
CA SER A 728 -0.97 26.68 -10.47
C SER A 728 -0.46 25.27 -10.13
N LEU A 729 0.85 25.09 -10.10
CA LEU A 729 1.53 23.91 -9.57
C LEU A 729 2.16 24.31 -8.24
N LYS A 730 1.38 24.26 -7.15
CA LYS A 730 1.96 24.35 -5.81
C LYS A 730 2.92 23.17 -5.65
N GLU A 731 4.17 23.48 -5.59
CA GLU A 731 5.22 22.52 -5.28
C GLU A 731 4.96 21.96 -3.88
N SER A 732 4.74 20.65 -3.81
CA SER A 732 4.58 19.87 -2.57
C SER A 732 5.95 19.56 -1.96
#